data_0b0c9721dcadae2c8069f1ace20d1bae
#
_entry.id   0b0c9721dcadae2c8069f1ace20d1bae
#
_cell.length_a   1.000
_cell.length_b   1.000
_cell.length_c   1.000
_cell.angle_alpha   90.00
_cell.angle_beta   90.00
_cell.angle_gamma   90.00
#
_symmetry.space_group_name_H-M   'P 1'
#
loop_
_entity.id
_entity.type
_entity.pdbx_description
1 polymer ?
#
loop_
_entity_poly.entity_id
_entity_poly.type
_entity_poly.pdbx_seq_one_letter_code
_entity_poly.pdbx_strand_id
1 'polypeptide(L)'
;MRTNLSSQISLNRVSPKYYKPENAVERSVLTRCEKVPTDIYETMEEGVQHIANEITAKIQERQREGKFCVIGAGTGASLRPLYAELVRKHKDEGLSFRNVVIFNLYEYYPLASEGAGSSFSQLNDLFLSQIDIDKQNVFTIDGTIPQEAVIEYCRLYEQRIQTFGGIDIVLMGIGREGNIAMNEPGSSLSSPTRLILIDSTSRAEAAHNLGVDNLPPCSITMGVATIMAARKIYLLAWGDDKADIIKKAVEDKVSDTLPASYLQMHNNANVCIDLAAASHLTRIQRPWLVTNCEWNDKLIRSAIVWLCMRVKKPILKLTNKDYNENGLSELLALYGSAYNVNIKIFNDLQHTITGWPGGKPNADDTYRPERAKPFPKRVVVFSPHPDDDVISMGGTLRRLVQQGHEVHVAYETSGNIAVGDEEVVRFMHFINGFNQLFDENSNETIKNKYAEIKKFLAAKKEGDMDSRDILTIKGLIRRGEARTASTYNQIPLNRVHFLDLPFYETGKIEKNPISEADVEIVLQLLRDVKPHQIYVAGDLADPHGTHRVCTDAVLAAIDIEKEAGAEWLKDCRIWMYRGAWAEWEIENIEMAVPFSPEELRAKRNSILKHQSQMESAPFLGNDERLFWQRSEDRNRGTAALYDQVGLACYEAMEAFVEYVPL
;
A
#
# COMPACT_ATOMS: atom_id res chain seq x y z
N MET A 1 2.81 10.52 -16.55
CA MET A 1 2.56 10.07 -15.18
C MET A 1 2.77 8.57 -15.15
N ARG A 2 3.65 8.05 -14.30
CA ARG A 2 3.78 6.61 -14.17
C ARG A 2 2.52 6.06 -13.50
N THR A 3 1.95 5.07 -14.14
CA THR A 3 0.85 4.26 -13.59
C THR A 3 1.30 3.63 -12.27
N ASN A 4 0.35 3.37 -11.38
CA ASN A 4 0.57 2.68 -10.11
C ASN A 4 1.45 1.44 -10.31
N LEU A 5 2.59 1.37 -9.65
CA LEU A 5 3.56 0.28 -9.79
C LEU A 5 2.95 -1.09 -9.44
N SER A 6 2.06 -1.13 -8.45
CA SER A 6 1.31 -2.34 -8.09
C SER A 6 0.47 -2.84 -9.26
N SER A 7 -0.18 -1.92 -10.00
CA SER A 7 -0.92 -2.26 -11.21
C SER A 7 -0.02 -2.82 -12.30
N GLN A 8 1.18 -2.26 -12.49
CA GLN A 8 2.14 -2.79 -13.48
C GLN A 8 2.61 -4.21 -13.12
N ILE A 9 2.89 -4.47 -11.86
CA ILE A 9 3.28 -5.82 -11.40
C ILE A 9 2.14 -6.82 -11.62
N SER A 10 0.89 -6.38 -11.45
CA SER A 10 -0.31 -7.20 -11.67
C SER A 10 -0.63 -7.36 -13.17
N LEU A 11 -0.55 -6.27 -13.95
CA LEU A 11 -0.87 -6.23 -15.39
C LEU A 11 -0.06 -7.22 -16.23
N ASN A 12 1.22 -7.41 -15.90
CA ASN A 12 2.09 -8.36 -16.59
C ASN A 12 1.63 -9.82 -16.45
N ARG A 13 0.59 -10.09 -15.65
CA ARG A 13 0.19 -11.44 -15.24
C ARG A 13 -1.29 -11.73 -15.45
N VAL A 14 -2.10 -10.72 -15.75
CA VAL A 14 -3.55 -10.84 -15.87
C VAL A 14 -3.99 -10.57 -17.30
N SER A 15 -4.54 -11.59 -17.96
CA SER A 15 -5.14 -11.42 -19.30
C SER A 15 -6.36 -10.50 -19.24
N PRO A 16 -6.51 -9.54 -20.18
CA PRO A 16 -7.70 -8.70 -20.30
C PRO A 16 -9.03 -9.49 -20.34
N LYS A 17 -9.00 -10.71 -20.82
CA LYS A 17 -10.12 -11.63 -20.82
C LYS A 17 -10.81 -11.76 -19.45
N TYR A 18 -10.09 -11.64 -18.33
CA TYR A 18 -10.65 -11.83 -17.00
C TYR A 18 -11.30 -10.58 -16.40
N TYR A 19 -11.04 -9.38 -16.97
CA TYR A 19 -11.61 -8.14 -16.44
C TYR A 19 -12.30 -7.24 -17.48
N LYS A 20 -12.07 -7.48 -18.78
CA LYS A 20 -12.76 -6.77 -19.88
C LYS A 20 -13.65 -7.74 -20.66
N PRO A 21 -14.82 -8.13 -20.12
CA PRO A 21 -15.75 -9.03 -20.84
C PRO A 21 -16.27 -8.36 -22.11
N GLU A 22 -16.32 -9.10 -23.22
CA GLU A 22 -16.77 -8.59 -24.52
C GLU A 22 -18.30 -8.48 -24.61
N ASN A 23 -19.02 -9.25 -23.80
CA ASN A 23 -20.48 -9.29 -23.84
C ASN A 23 -21.09 -9.64 -22.47
N ALA A 24 -22.42 -9.50 -22.37
CA ALA A 24 -23.15 -9.71 -21.11
C ALA A 24 -23.09 -11.17 -20.60
N VAL A 25 -23.02 -12.16 -21.51
CA VAL A 25 -22.94 -13.58 -21.13
C VAL A 25 -21.59 -13.86 -20.48
N GLU A 26 -20.50 -13.41 -21.10
CA GLU A 26 -19.15 -13.53 -20.58
C GLU A 26 -19.01 -12.80 -19.25
N ARG A 27 -19.55 -11.59 -19.14
CA ARG A 27 -19.60 -10.85 -17.88
C ARG A 27 -20.28 -11.68 -16.77
N SER A 28 -21.44 -12.28 -17.05
CA SER A 28 -22.17 -13.09 -16.08
C SER A 28 -21.38 -14.33 -15.62
N VAL A 29 -20.59 -14.93 -16.51
CA VAL A 29 -19.73 -16.07 -16.17
C VAL A 29 -18.56 -15.62 -15.29
N LEU A 30 -17.86 -14.56 -15.68
CA LEU A 30 -16.71 -14.03 -14.95
C LEU A 30 -17.07 -13.54 -13.55
N THR A 31 -18.20 -12.86 -13.41
CA THR A 31 -18.61 -12.22 -12.15
C THR A 31 -19.47 -13.14 -11.26
N ARG A 32 -19.56 -14.45 -11.56
CA ARG A 32 -20.45 -15.37 -10.82
C ARG A 32 -20.15 -15.49 -9.31
N CYS A 33 -18.95 -15.13 -8.87
CA CYS A 33 -18.58 -15.08 -7.46
C CYS A 33 -18.86 -13.72 -6.81
N GLU A 34 -19.09 -12.71 -7.61
CA GLU A 34 -19.34 -11.33 -7.16
C GLU A 34 -20.82 -11.13 -6.88
N LYS A 35 -21.12 -10.50 -5.76
CA LYS A 35 -22.50 -10.30 -5.28
C LYS A 35 -22.96 -8.85 -5.42
N VAL A 36 -22.06 -8.00 -5.86
CA VAL A 36 -22.32 -6.60 -6.24
C VAL A 36 -21.60 -6.33 -7.56
N PRO A 37 -22.22 -5.57 -8.50
CA PRO A 37 -21.56 -5.19 -9.74
C PRO A 37 -20.20 -4.54 -9.49
N THR A 38 -19.15 -5.12 -10.09
CA THR A 38 -17.77 -4.65 -9.91
C THR A 38 -17.14 -4.42 -11.27
N ASP A 39 -16.72 -3.18 -11.49
CA ASP A 39 -16.02 -2.76 -12.70
C ASP A 39 -14.53 -2.60 -12.41
N ILE A 40 -13.70 -3.33 -13.18
CA ILE A 40 -12.25 -3.33 -13.04
C ILE A 40 -11.65 -2.56 -14.20
N TYR A 41 -10.82 -1.58 -13.88
CA TYR A 41 -10.09 -0.75 -14.84
C TYR A 41 -8.60 -1.09 -14.80
N GLU A 42 -7.88 -0.88 -15.88
CA GLU A 42 -6.44 -1.12 -15.90
C GLU A 42 -5.72 -0.17 -14.95
N THR A 43 -6.17 1.09 -14.93
CA THR A 43 -5.61 2.13 -14.08
C THR A 43 -6.71 2.90 -13.35
N MET A 44 -6.32 3.57 -12.27
CA MET A 44 -7.18 4.49 -11.55
C MET A 44 -7.72 5.59 -12.47
N GLU A 45 -6.87 6.13 -13.35
CA GLU A 45 -7.20 7.22 -14.27
C GLU A 45 -8.34 6.83 -15.24
N GLU A 46 -8.27 5.60 -15.80
CA GLU A 46 -9.33 5.06 -16.66
C GLU A 46 -10.66 4.99 -15.90
N GLY A 47 -10.63 4.45 -14.67
CA GLY A 47 -11.81 4.35 -13.82
C GLY A 47 -12.39 5.70 -13.43
N VAL A 48 -11.56 6.64 -13.03
CA VAL A 48 -11.94 8.00 -12.66
C VAL A 48 -12.60 8.72 -13.85
N GLN A 49 -12.02 8.62 -15.03
CA GLN A 49 -12.55 9.24 -16.24
C GLN A 49 -13.93 8.66 -16.60
N HIS A 50 -14.08 7.34 -16.51
CA HIS A 50 -15.36 6.68 -16.78
C HIS A 50 -16.45 7.14 -15.81
N ILE A 51 -16.18 7.13 -14.52
CA ILE A 51 -17.14 7.54 -13.47
C ILE A 51 -17.50 9.03 -13.61
N ALA A 52 -16.51 9.89 -13.87
CA ALA A 52 -16.74 11.31 -14.10
C ALA A 52 -17.67 11.55 -15.30
N ASN A 53 -17.57 10.75 -16.37
CA ASN A 53 -18.47 10.82 -17.52
C ASN A 53 -19.91 10.41 -17.14
N GLU A 54 -20.09 9.34 -16.35
CA GLU A 54 -21.41 8.91 -15.89
C GLU A 54 -22.07 9.97 -14.96
N ILE A 55 -21.30 10.57 -14.05
CA ILE A 55 -21.76 11.67 -13.20
C ILE A 55 -22.17 12.88 -14.04
N THR A 56 -21.34 13.26 -15.02
CA THR A 56 -21.60 14.35 -15.96
C THR A 56 -22.91 14.13 -16.71
N ALA A 57 -23.11 12.93 -17.23
CA ALA A 57 -24.34 12.56 -17.94
C ALA A 57 -25.57 12.69 -17.04
N LYS A 58 -25.47 12.28 -15.77
CA LYS A 58 -26.56 12.37 -14.79
C LYS A 58 -26.87 13.81 -14.40
N ILE A 59 -25.87 14.66 -14.19
CA ILE A 59 -26.06 16.09 -13.93
C ILE A 59 -26.82 16.76 -15.12
N GLN A 60 -26.39 16.48 -16.35
CA GLN A 60 -27.00 17.02 -17.56
C GLN A 60 -28.42 16.47 -17.78
N GLU A 61 -28.67 15.21 -17.46
CA GLU A 61 -30.02 14.60 -17.49
C GLU A 61 -30.97 15.37 -16.55
N ARG A 62 -30.56 15.56 -15.30
CA ARG A 62 -31.34 16.30 -14.29
C ARG A 62 -31.54 17.76 -14.70
N GLN A 63 -30.53 18.38 -15.27
CA GLN A 63 -30.63 19.75 -15.77
C GLN A 63 -31.69 19.88 -16.87
N ARG A 64 -31.72 18.93 -17.81
CA ARG A 64 -32.74 18.90 -18.90
C ARG A 64 -34.16 18.68 -18.36
N GLU A 65 -34.27 17.94 -17.24
CA GLU A 65 -35.55 17.74 -16.54
C GLU A 65 -35.96 18.94 -15.67
N GLY A 66 -35.14 19.98 -15.54
CA GLY A 66 -35.37 21.09 -14.62
C GLY A 66 -35.31 20.70 -13.14
N LYS A 67 -34.57 19.64 -12.81
CA LYS A 67 -34.43 19.10 -11.47
C LYS A 67 -33.01 19.23 -10.94
N PHE A 68 -32.87 19.19 -9.63
CA PHE A 68 -31.56 19.07 -9.00
C PHE A 68 -31.01 17.65 -9.16
N CYS A 69 -29.68 17.54 -9.29
CA CYS A 69 -28.92 16.33 -9.11
C CYS A 69 -28.37 16.32 -7.69
N VAL A 70 -28.86 15.42 -6.84
CA VAL A 70 -28.49 15.34 -5.42
C VAL A 70 -27.37 14.34 -5.25
N ILE A 71 -26.22 14.80 -4.75
CA ILE A 71 -25.02 13.98 -4.57
C ILE A 71 -24.62 13.92 -3.11
N GLY A 72 -24.48 12.72 -2.57
CA GLY A 72 -23.81 12.47 -1.30
C GLY A 72 -22.30 12.34 -1.54
N ALA A 73 -21.51 13.23 -0.97
CA ALA A 73 -20.08 13.35 -1.24
C ALA A 73 -19.22 12.98 -0.02
N GLY A 74 -18.40 11.93 -0.14
CA GLY A 74 -17.33 11.59 0.79
C GLY A 74 -16.03 12.32 0.48
N THR A 75 -15.04 12.22 1.38
CA THR A 75 -13.73 12.90 1.25
C THR A 75 -12.52 11.97 1.35
N GLY A 76 -12.73 10.65 1.26
CA GLY A 76 -11.65 9.67 1.30
C GLY A 76 -10.63 9.85 0.15
N ALA A 77 -9.41 9.38 0.37
CA ALA A 77 -8.30 9.50 -0.59
C ALA A 77 -8.66 8.98 -2.01
N SER A 78 -9.44 7.89 -2.10
CA SER A 78 -9.88 7.33 -3.37
C SER A 78 -10.77 8.26 -4.22
N LEU A 79 -11.37 9.29 -3.61
CA LEU A 79 -12.25 10.23 -4.30
C LEU A 79 -11.52 11.48 -4.81
N ARG A 80 -10.34 11.79 -4.29
CA ARG A 80 -9.57 12.98 -4.70
C ARG A 80 -9.35 13.06 -6.21
N PRO A 81 -8.92 11.98 -6.91
CA PRO A 81 -8.75 12.01 -8.36
C PRO A 81 -10.06 12.27 -9.12
N LEU A 82 -11.18 11.73 -8.61
CA LEU A 82 -12.49 11.95 -9.21
C LEU A 82 -12.92 13.43 -9.12
N TYR A 83 -12.72 14.06 -7.96
CA TYR A 83 -13.02 15.50 -7.81
C TYR A 83 -12.14 16.36 -8.70
N ALA A 84 -10.85 16.03 -8.83
CA ALA A 84 -9.95 16.73 -9.75
C ALA A 84 -10.43 16.63 -11.21
N GLU A 85 -10.89 15.45 -11.63
CA GLU A 85 -11.43 15.26 -12.99
C GLU A 85 -12.76 16.01 -13.20
N LEU A 86 -13.65 16.03 -12.22
CA LEU A 86 -14.89 16.82 -12.30
C LEU A 86 -14.63 18.32 -12.37
N VAL A 87 -13.62 18.81 -11.63
CA VAL A 87 -13.14 20.20 -11.72
C VAL A 87 -12.56 20.50 -13.11
N ARG A 88 -11.75 19.59 -13.67
CA ARG A 88 -11.24 19.72 -15.02
C ARG A 88 -12.38 19.81 -16.04
N LYS A 89 -13.38 18.93 -15.93
CA LYS A 89 -14.56 18.98 -16.81
C LYS A 89 -15.35 20.28 -16.68
N HIS A 90 -15.43 20.85 -15.48
CA HIS A 90 -16.02 22.16 -15.29
C HIS A 90 -15.24 23.25 -16.02
N LYS A 91 -13.92 23.31 -15.80
CA LYS A 91 -13.04 24.36 -16.34
C LYS A 91 -12.82 24.25 -17.83
N ASP A 92 -12.61 23.03 -18.34
CA ASP A 92 -12.17 22.79 -19.72
C ASP A 92 -13.33 22.41 -20.67
N GLU A 93 -14.36 21.72 -20.14
CA GLU A 93 -15.48 21.20 -20.93
C GLU A 93 -16.80 21.95 -20.67
N GLY A 94 -16.81 22.90 -19.71
CA GLY A 94 -17.98 23.74 -19.41
C GLY A 94 -19.10 23.01 -18.64
N LEU A 95 -18.81 21.94 -17.93
CA LEU A 95 -19.77 21.26 -17.06
C LEU A 95 -20.25 22.21 -15.97
N SER A 96 -21.56 22.49 -15.88
CA SER A 96 -22.13 23.34 -14.83
C SER A 96 -22.67 22.53 -13.67
N PHE A 97 -22.42 22.99 -12.46
CA PHE A 97 -22.92 22.42 -11.20
C PHE A 97 -24.05 23.23 -10.57
N ARG A 98 -24.62 24.22 -11.25
CA ARG A 98 -25.71 25.08 -10.70
C ARG A 98 -26.96 24.31 -10.32
N ASN A 99 -27.24 23.19 -10.96
CA ASN A 99 -28.34 22.30 -10.62
C ASN A 99 -27.93 21.13 -9.72
N VAL A 100 -26.76 21.21 -9.07
CA VAL A 100 -26.28 20.18 -8.16
C VAL A 100 -26.53 20.58 -6.71
N VAL A 101 -26.93 19.60 -5.89
CA VAL A 101 -27.04 19.70 -4.44
C VAL A 101 -26.09 18.69 -3.83
N ILE A 102 -25.26 19.15 -2.90
CA ILE A 102 -24.28 18.30 -2.21
C ILE A 102 -24.68 18.09 -0.74
N PHE A 103 -24.68 16.83 -0.32
CA PHE A 103 -24.72 16.43 1.07
C PHE A 103 -23.40 15.78 1.46
N ASN A 104 -22.70 16.31 2.48
CA ASN A 104 -21.49 15.70 3.00
C ASN A 104 -21.83 14.42 3.77
N LEU A 105 -21.07 13.35 3.62
CA LEU A 105 -21.37 12.06 4.24
C LEU A 105 -21.06 12.02 5.74
N TYR A 106 -20.08 12.78 6.22
CA TYR A 106 -19.66 12.79 7.62
C TYR A 106 -18.85 14.02 7.98
N GLU A 107 -18.77 14.31 9.27
CA GLU A 107 -17.83 15.27 9.84
C GLU A 107 -17.30 14.75 11.19
N TYR A 108 -16.06 15.08 11.52
CA TYR A 108 -15.46 14.74 12.81
C TYR A 108 -16.09 15.57 13.94
N TYR A 109 -16.20 14.97 15.13
CA TYR A 109 -16.89 15.58 16.26
C TYR A 109 -16.10 15.42 17.57
N PRO A 110 -15.88 16.52 18.34
CA PRO A 110 -16.22 17.90 17.99
C PRO A 110 -15.13 18.53 17.10
N LEU A 111 -15.50 19.10 15.96
CA LEU A 111 -14.56 19.81 15.06
C LEU A 111 -15.30 20.91 14.29
N ALA A 112 -14.73 22.12 14.26
CA ALA A 112 -15.23 23.19 13.41
C ALA A 112 -14.92 22.94 11.93
N SER A 113 -15.77 23.47 11.05
CA SER A 113 -15.61 23.30 9.59
C SER A 113 -14.32 23.87 9.02
N GLU A 114 -13.69 24.84 9.68
CA GLU A 114 -12.37 25.38 9.33
C GLU A 114 -11.21 24.68 10.06
N GLY A 115 -11.53 23.68 10.91
CA GLY A 115 -10.54 22.94 11.68
C GLY A 115 -9.66 22.06 10.79
N ALA A 116 -8.39 21.91 11.18
CA ALA A 116 -7.49 21.01 10.50
C ALA A 116 -8.08 19.58 10.49
N GLY A 117 -8.17 18.97 9.30
CA GLY A 117 -8.74 17.65 9.12
C GLY A 117 -10.27 17.61 8.95
N SER A 118 -11.00 18.75 8.99
CA SER A 118 -12.43 18.77 8.71
C SER A 118 -12.75 18.17 7.34
N SER A 119 -13.73 17.27 7.30
CA SER A 119 -14.22 16.67 6.06
C SER A 119 -14.79 17.71 5.10
N PHE A 120 -15.51 18.70 5.64
CA PHE A 120 -16.02 19.80 4.82
C PHE A 120 -14.88 20.66 4.24
N SER A 121 -13.90 21.05 5.04
CA SER A 121 -12.76 21.84 4.55
C SER A 121 -12.07 21.15 3.36
N GLN A 122 -11.84 19.85 3.47
CA GLN A 122 -11.26 19.07 2.36
C GLN A 122 -12.14 19.06 1.12
N LEU A 123 -13.45 18.80 1.27
CA LEU A 123 -14.38 18.79 0.15
C LEU A 123 -14.45 20.16 -0.53
N ASN A 124 -14.39 21.23 0.26
CA ASN A 124 -14.36 22.60 -0.25
C ASN A 124 -13.10 22.88 -1.06
N ASP A 125 -11.93 22.55 -0.50
CA ASP A 125 -10.64 22.83 -1.15
C ASP A 125 -10.42 22.01 -2.42
N LEU A 126 -10.79 20.72 -2.36
CA LEU A 126 -10.62 19.79 -3.48
C LEU A 126 -11.64 20.02 -4.61
N PHE A 127 -12.84 20.49 -4.30
CA PHE A 127 -13.94 20.48 -5.25
C PHE A 127 -14.81 21.72 -5.23
N LEU A 128 -15.50 22.03 -4.10
CA LEU A 128 -16.59 23.01 -4.11
C LEU A 128 -16.16 24.44 -4.44
N SER A 129 -14.98 24.86 -3.98
CA SER A 129 -14.43 26.19 -4.26
C SER A 129 -14.00 26.39 -5.74
N GLN A 130 -13.91 25.30 -6.51
CA GLN A 130 -13.39 25.30 -7.86
C GLN A 130 -14.47 25.18 -8.95
N ILE A 131 -15.76 25.08 -8.55
CA ILE A 131 -16.89 24.88 -9.45
C ILE A 131 -17.98 25.94 -9.23
N ASP A 132 -18.96 26.03 -10.13
CA ASP A 132 -20.05 27.03 -10.11
C ASP A 132 -21.28 26.59 -9.29
N ILE A 133 -21.09 25.79 -8.24
CA ILE A 133 -22.19 25.38 -7.36
C ILE A 133 -22.73 26.54 -6.53
N ASP A 134 -24.04 26.61 -6.36
CA ASP A 134 -24.63 27.57 -5.43
C ASP A 134 -24.38 27.13 -3.98
N LYS A 135 -23.81 28.00 -3.17
CA LYS A 135 -23.52 27.73 -1.75
C LYS A 135 -24.76 27.32 -0.95
N GLN A 136 -25.95 27.78 -1.33
CA GLN A 136 -27.22 27.38 -0.72
C GLN A 136 -27.58 25.92 -0.98
N ASN A 137 -26.99 25.31 -1.96
CA ASN A 137 -27.16 23.89 -2.31
C ASN A 137 -26.10 22.97 -1.70
N VAL A 138 -25.24 23.48 -0.80
CA VAL A 138 -24.22 22.70 -0.11
C VAL A 138 -24.64 22.49 1.35
N PHE A 139 -24.93 21.25 1.70
CA PHE A 139 -25.36 20.86 3.04
C PHE A 139 -24.26 20.05 3.72
N THR A 140 -23.69 20.65 4.74
CA THR A 140 -22.59 20.03 5.52
C THR A 140 -23.09 19.63 6.91
N ILE A 141 -22.42 18.67 7.49
CA ILE A 141 -22.62 18.29 8.88
C ILE A 141 -21.81 19.25 9.74
N ASP A 142 -22.46 19.87 10.72
CA ASP A 142 -21.82 20.78 11.67
C ASP A 142 -21.24 19.99 12.85
N GLY A 143 -19.92 19.89 12.91
CA GLY A 143 -19.19 19.20 13.99
C GLY A 143 -19.12 20.00 15.30
N THR A 144 -19.73 21.19 15.39
CA THR A 144 -19.73 22.04 16.61
C THR A 144 -21.05 22.00 17.39
N ILE A 145 -22.03 21.24 16.90
CA ILE A 145 -23.34 21.09 17.53
C ILE A 145 -23.19 20.61 18.99
N PRO A 146 -23.84 21.22 19.98
CA PRO A 146 -23.86 20.70 21.34
C PRO A 146 -24.37 19.26 21.40
N GLN A 147 -23.77 18.45 22.25
CA GLN A 147 -24.03 17.00 22.29
C GLN A 147 -25.50 16.66 22.50
N GLU A 148 -26.20 17.42 23.32
CA GLU A 148 -27.64 17.29 23.57
C GLU A 148 -28.52 17.59 22.35
N ALA A 149 -28.04 18.36 21.40
CA ALA A 149 -28.77 18.71 20.18
C ALA A 149 -28.47 17.77 19.00
N VAL A 150 -27.44 16.89 19.08
CA VAL A 150 -26.98 16.08 17.96
C VAL A 150 -28.07 15.17 17.39
N ILE A 151 -28.91 14.55 18.23
CA ILE A 151 -29.97 13.63 17.78
C ILE A 151 -30.98 14.37 16.90
N GLU A 152 -31.45 15.55 17.34
CA GLU A 152 -32.40 16.36 16.59
C GLU A 152 -31.76 16.93 15.31
N TYR A 153 -30.52 17.35 15.39
CA TYR A 153 -29.75 17.79 14.23
C TYR A 153 -29.67 16.71 13.14
N CYS A 154 -29.32 15.48 13.52
CA CYS A 154 -29.26 14.34 12.59
C CYS A 154 -30.64 14.08 11.96
N ARG A 155 -31.73 14.17 12.75
CA ARG A 155 -33.10 14.00 12.25
C ARG A 155 -33.47 15.08 11.21
N LEU A 156 -33.10 16.33 11.47
CA LEU A 156 -33.29 17.43 10.52
C LEU A 156 -32.44 17.28 9.25
N TYR A 157 -31.25 16.75 9.38
CA TYR A 157 -30.38 16.45 8.22
C TYR A 157 -31.05 15.43 7.29
N GLU A 158 -31.56 14.32 7.82
CA GLU A 158 -32.34 13.32 7.10
C GLU A 158 -33.59 13.93 6.43
N GLN A 159 -34.34 14.76 7.13
CA GLN A 159 -35.51 15.43 6.57
C GLN A 159 -35.12 16.33 5.39
N ARG A 160 -33.99 17.02 5.47
CA ARG A 160 -33.50 17.87 4.39
C ARG A 160 -33.17 17.06 3.12
N ILE A 161 -32.55 15.90 3.27
CA ILE A 161 -32.33 14.96 2.14
C ILE A 161 -33.68 14.61 1.49
N GLN A 162 -34.70 14.33 2.30
CA GLN A 162 -36.03 13.97 1.79
C GLN A 162 -36.70 15.12 1.06
N THR A 163 -36.48 16.40 1.45
CA THR A 163 -37.08 17.56 0.76
C THR A 163 -36.58 17.70 -0.68
N PHE A 164 -35.39 17.20 -0.97
CA PHE A 164 -34.86 17.10 -2.35
C PHE A 164 -35.27 15.83 -3.08
N GLY A 165 -36.07 14.97 -2.45
CA GLY A 165 -36.53 13.71 -3.02
C GLY A 165 -35.53 12.55 -2.87
N GLY A 166 -34.58 12.65 -1.96
CA GLY A 166 -33.52 11.69 -1.70
C GLY A 166 -32.26 11.93 -2.54
N ILE A 167 -31.26 11.08 -2.36
CA ILE A 167 -29.95 11.21 -3.01
C ILE A 167 -29.97 10.47 -4.36
N ASP A 168 -29.50 11.13 -5.43
CA ASP A 168 -29.36 10.53 -6.74
C ASP A 168 -28.09 9.65 -6.81
N ILE A 169 -26.96 10.16 -6.33
CA ILE A 169 -25.66 9.49 -6.38
C ILE A 169 -24.96 9.64 -5.03
N VAL A 170 -24.46 8.53 -4.49
CA VAL A 170 -23.49 8.55 -3.39
C VAL A 170 -22.09 8.22 -3.94
N LEU A 171 -21.10 9.04 -3.59
CA LEU A 171 -19.68 8.86 -3.89
C LEU A 171 -18.93 8.55 -2.60
N MET A 172 -18.35 7.37 -2.48
CA MET A 172 -17.63 6.95 -1.28
C MET A 172 -16.47 6.02 -1.57
N GLY A 173 -15.52 5.97 -0.65
CA GLY A 173 -14.46 4.97 -0.60
C GLY A 173 -14.79 3.85 0.39
N ILE A 174 -13.81 2.99 0.63
CA ILE A 174 -13.85 1.92 1.63
C ILE A 174 -12.64 2.03 2.55
N GLY A 175 -12.86 1.96 3.87
CA GLY A 175 -11.79 1.88 4.84
C GLY A 175 -11.22 0.47 4.98
N ARG A 176 -10.10 0.31 5.67
CA ARG A 176 -9.41 -0.99 5.85
C ARG A 176 -10.26 -2.02 6.58
N GLU A 177 -11.10 -1.57 7.51
CA GLU A 177 -12.02 -2.42 8.26
C GLU A 177 -13.37 -2.63 7.54
N GLY A 178 -13.50 -2.16 6.28
CA GLY A 178 -14.72 -2.29 5.48
C GLY A 178 -15.82 -1.28 5.84
N ASN A 179 -15.46 -0.23 6.57
CA ASN A 179 -16.36 0.87 6.85
C ASN A 179 -16.69 1.67 5.58
N ILE A 180 -17.93 2.15 5.48
CA ILE A 180 -18.43 3.07 4.45
C ILE A 180 -18.87 4.38 5.11
N ALA A 181 -18.43 5.53 4.58
CA ALA A 181 -18.36 6.75 5.34
C ALA A 181 -17.67 6.47 6.69
N MET A 182 -18.25 6.88 7.84
CA MET A 182 -17.74 6.49 9.16
C MET A 182 -18.60 5.40 9.83
N ASN A 183 -19.31 4.57 9.04
CA ASN A 183 -20.03 3.42 9.60
C ASN A 183 -19.05 2.27 9.84
N GLU A 184 -18.58 2.17 11.08
CA GLU A 184 -17.65 1.17 11.57
C GLU A 184 -18.28 -0.25 11.66
N PRO A 185 -17.46 -1.32 11.76
CA PRO A 185 -17.93 -2.68 12.04
C PRO A 185 -18.95 -2.70 13.21
N GLY A 186 -20.04 -3.44 13.03
CA GLY A 186 -21.18 -3.45 13.95
C GLY A 186 -22.28 -2.42 13.63
N SER A 187 -22.11 -1.59 12.59
CA SER A 187 -23.16 -0.68 12.14
C SER A 187 -24.31 -1.45 11.50
N SER A 188 -25.53 -1.22 11.99
CA SER A 188 -26.75 -1.86 11.47
C SER A 188 -27.13 -1.33 10.10
N LEU A 189 -27.71 -2.19 9.26
CA LEU A 189 -28.33 -1.82 7.97
C LEU A 189 -29.40 -0.72 8.13
N SER A 190 -30.10 -0.67 9.26
CA SER A 190 -31.15 0.31 9.56
C SER A 190 -30.64 1.61 10.19
N SER A 191 -29.33 1.79 10.36
CA SER A 191 -28.77 2.97 11.01
C SER A 191 -29.04 4.24 10.20
N PRO A 192 -29.69 5.27 10.79
CA PRO A 192 -29.80 6.61 10.20
C PRO A 192 -28.53 7.41 10.46
N THR A 193 -28.51 8.67 10.03
CA THR A 193 -27.47 9.65 10.38
C THR A 193 -27.37 9.78 11.91
N ARG A 194 -26.16 9.66 12.46
CA ARG A 194 -25.93 9.60 13.92
C ARG A 194 -24.50 9.94 14.30
N LEU A 195 -24.33 10.24 15.59
CA LEU A 195 -23.02 10.29 16.23
C LEU A 195 -22.49 8.86 16.45
N ILE A 196 -21.22 8.65 16.14
CA ILE A 196 -20.52 7.39 16.37
C ILE A 196 -19.14 7.62 17.01
N LEU A 197 -18.59 6.59 17.65
CA LEU A 197 -17.21 6.52 18.05
C LEU A 197 -16.42 5.88 16.89
N ILE A 198 -15.33 6.50 16.47
CA ILE A 198 -14.47 5.99 15.41
C ILE A 198 -13.46 5.02 16.05
N ASP A 199 -13.23 3.88 15.42
CA ASP A 199 -12.16 2.96 15.81
C ASP A 199 -10.80 3.65 15.72
N SER A 200 -9.88 3.27 16.62
CA SER A 200 -8.55 3.87 16.70
C SER A 200 -7.74 3.68 15.42
N THR A 201 -7.91 2.54 14.74
CA THR A 201 -7.25 2.23 13.45
C THR A 201 -7.77 3.13 12.34
N SER A 202 -9.10 3.21 12.20
CA SER A 202 -9.77 4.08 11.21
C SER A 202 -9.40 5.55 11.44
N ARG A 203 -9.34 5.98 12.71
CA ARG A 203 -8.96 7.35 13.08
C ARG A 203 -7.52 7.67 12.73
N ALA A 204 -6.59 6.76 13.04
CA ALA A 204 -5.18 6.94 12.74
C ALA A 204 -4.90 6.92 11.22
N GLU A 205 -5.57 6.03 10.46
CA GLU A 205 -5.51 6.03 8.99
C GLU A 205 -6.03 7.35 8.40
N ALA A 206 -7.15 7.85 8.92
CA ALA A 206 -7.72 9.11 8.47
C ALA A 206 -6.81 10.30 8.81
N ALA A 207 -6.28 10.37 10.02
CA ALA A 207 -5.35 11.42 10.45
C ALA A 207 -4.09 11.45 9.55
N HIS A 208 -3.54 10.27 9.28
CA HIS A 208 -2.40 10.11 8.38
C HIS A 208 -2.71 10.61 6.96
N ASN A 209 -3.82 10.16 6.36
CA ASN A 209 -4.24 10.57 5.02
C ASN A 209 -4.52 12.08 4.90
N LEU A 210 -4.76 12.75 6.02
CA LEU A 210 -5.04 14.16 6.12
C LEU A 210 -3.81 15.01 6.48
N GLY A 211 -2.70 14.36 6.83
CA GLY A 211 -1.50 15.05 7.30
C GLY A 211 -1.72 15.81 8.62
N VAL A 212 -2.62 15.30 9.49
CA VAL A 212 -2.87 15.84 10.82
C VAL A 212 -2.47 14.82 11.89
N ASP A 213 -1.98 15.28 13.03
CA ASP A 213 -1.46 14.38 14.06
C ASP A 213 -2.57 13.65 14.81
N ASN A 214 -3.72 14.28 14.96
CA ASN A 214 -4.85 13.69 15.66
C ASN A 214 -6.20 14.17 15.11
N LEU A 215 -7.19 13.29 15.15
CA LEU A 215 -8.60 13.61 14.85
C LEU A 215 -9.46 13.34 16.07
N PRO A 216 -10.61 14.03 16.21
CA PRO A 216 -11.58 13.72 17.25
C PRO A 216 -11.98 12.24 17.24
N PRO A 217 -12.25 11.64 18.41
CA PRO A 217 -12.60 10.22 18.51
C PRO A 217 -14.00 9.90 17.99
N CYS A 218 -14.83 10.90 17.75
CA CYS A 218 -16.21 10.73 17.29
C CYS A 218 -16.42 11.35 15.91
N SER A 219 -17.49 10.93 15.24
CA SER A 219 -17.97 11.54 13.99
C SER A 219 -19.50 11.52 13.96
N ILE A 220 -20.08 12.55 13.35
CA ILE A 220 -21.48 12.50 12.91
C ILE A 220 -21.44 12.00 11.47
N THR A 221 -22.04 10.85 11.19
CA THR A 221 -22.00 10.19 9.87
C THR A 221 -23.38 9.87 9.34
N MET A 222 -23.56 10.06 8.03
CA MET A 222 -24.71 9.50 7.31
C MET A 222 -24.74 8.00 7.55
N GLY A 223 -25.89 7.49 7.99
CA GLY A 223 -26.03 6.08 8.35
C GLY A 223 -26.14 5.15 7.14
N VAL A 224 -25.98 3.85 7.40
CA VAL A 224 -26.09 2.84 6.36
C VAL A 224 -27.44 2.89 5.64
N ALA A 225 -28.55 3.05 6.40
CA ALA A 225 -29.90 3.15 5.82
C ALA A 225 -30.03 4.32 4.84
N THR A 226 -29.47 5.46 5.19
CA THR A 226 -29.51 6.67 4.36
C THR A 226 -28.68 6.50 3.07
N ILE A 227 -27.49 5.92 3.19
CA ILE A 227 -26.64 5.58 2.04
C ILE A 227 -27.35 4.57 1.12
N MET A 228 -27.91 3.52 1.69
CA MET A 228 -28.61 2.46 0.95
C MET A 228 -29.95 2.91 0.32
N ALA A 229 -30.49 4.05 0.75
CA ALA A 229 -31.68 4.65 0.12
C ALA A 229 -31.36 5.50 -1.13
N ALA A 230 -30.11 5.71 -1.47
CA ALA A 230 -29.68 6.43 -2.67
C ALA A 230 -30.08 5.67 -3.95
N ARG A 231 -30.25 6.37 -5.06
CA ARG A 231 -30.60 5.75 -6.36
C ARG A 231 -29.43 5.07 -7.03
N LYS A 232 -28.22 5.59 -6.82
CA LYS A 232 -26.96 5.02 -7.34
C LYS A 232 -25.86 5.19 -6.29
N ILE A 233 -25.04 4.17 -6.14
CA ILE A 233 -23.87 4.22 -5.27
C ILE A 233 -22.63 3.86 -6.09
N TYR A 234 -21.59 4.69 -6.00
CA TYR A 234 -20.25 4.38 -6.47
C TYR A 234 -19.33 4.23 -5.27
N LEU A 235 -18.79 3.03 -5.09
CA LEU A 235 -17.71 2.77 -4.15
C LEU A 235 -16.40 2.69 -4.94
N LEU A 236 -15.46 3.59 -4.65
CA LEU A 236 -14.17 3.67 -5.32
C LEU A 236 -13.05 3.14 -4.42
N ALA A 237 -12.21 2.30 -4.98
CA ALA A 237 -11.02 1.82 -4.28
C ALA A 237 -9.87 1.56 -5.26
N TRP A 238 -8.69 2.07 -4.95
CA TRP A 238 -7.51 1.99 -5.80
C TRP A 238 -6.32 1.48 -5.01
N GLY A 239 -5.51 0.63 -5.65
CA GLY A 239 -4.30 0.08 -5.05
C GLY A 239 -4.47 -1.30 -4.40
N ASP A 240 -3.36 -2.01 -4.24
CA ASP A 240 -3.32 -3.37 -3.70
C ASP A 240 -3.61 -3.45 -2.19
N ASP A 241 -3.44 -2.36 -1.45
CA ASP A 241 -3.83 -2.25 -0.04
C ASP A 241 -5.34 -2.42 0.19
N LYS A 242 -6.16 -2.27 -0.86
CA LYS A 242 -7.61 -2.49 -0.84
C LYS A 242 -8.04 -3.89 -1.29
N ALA A 243 -7.13 -4.72 -1.80
CA ALA A 243 -7.48 -5.99 -2.43
C ALA A 243 -8.24 -6.95 -1.50
N ASP A 244 -7.79 -7.11 -0.25
CA ASP A 244 -8.43 -7.99 0.72
C ASP A 244 -9.83 -7.53 1.11
N ILE A 245 -9.97 -6.23 1.42
CA ILE A 245 -11.24 -5.70 1.87
C ILE A 245 -12.27 -5.65 0.74
N ILE A 246 -11.83 -5.38 -0.50
CA ILE A 246 -12.67 -5.44 -1.69
C ILE A 246 -13.15 -6.87 -1.93
N LYS A 247 -12.28 -7.86 -1.87
CA LYS A 247 -12.70 -9.27 -1.98
C LYS A 247 -13.78 -9.61 -0.98
N LYS A 248 -13.57 -9.30 0.29
CA LYS A 248 -14.56 -9.55 1.35
C LYS A 248 -15.87 -8.83 1.09
N ALA A 249 -15.83 -7.55 0.71
CA ALA A 249 -17.03 -6.75 0.45
C ALA A 249 -17.83 -7.25 -0.77
N VAL A 250 -17.13 -7.77 -1.80
CA VAL A 250 -17.74 -8.16 -3.08
C VAL A 250 -18.17 -9.62 -3.11
N GLU A 251 -17.35 -10.53 -2.57
CA GLU A 251 -17.55 -11.99 -2.72
C GLU A 251 -18.04 -12.71 -1.46
N ASP A 252 -17.74 -12.19 -0.24
CA ASP A 252 -18.13 -12.85 1.00
C ASP A 252 -19.61 -12.62 1.33
N LYS A 253 -20.08 -13.19 2.42
CA LYS A 253 -21.45 -13.02 2.88
C LYS A 253 -21.64 -11.62 3.48
N VAL A 254 -22.84 -11.06 3.32
CA VAL A 254 -23.24 -9.84 3.99
C VAL A 254 -23.10 -9.98 5.50
N SER A 255 -22.45 -9.02 6.14
CA SER A 255 -22.21 -8.99 7.59
C SER A 255 -22.19 -7.55 8.10
N ASP A 256 -22.70 -7.34 9.30
CA ASP A 256 -22.58 -6.07 10.03
C ASP A 256 -21.14 -5.78 10.47
N THR A 257 -20.32 -6.82 10.60
CA THR A 257 -18.88 -6.66 10.83
C THR A 257 -18.12 -6.13 9.63
N LEU A 258 -18.79 -6.02 8.47
CA LEU A 258 -18.26 -5.50 7.22
C LEU A 258 -19.31 -4.64 6.53
N PRO A 259 -19.50 -3.38 6.94
CA PRO A 259 -20.59 -2.52 6.43
C PRO A 259 -20.59 -2.36 4.90
N ALA A 260 -19.44 -2.36 4.24
CA ALA A 260 -19.35 -2.33 2.78
C ALA A 260 -20.06 -3.52 2.12
N SER A 261 -20.19 -4.66 2.80
CA SER A 261 -20.91 -5.84 2.28
C SER A 261 -22.42 -5.59 2.08
N TYR A 262 -22.99 -4.61 2.75
CA TYR A 262 -24.39 -4.24 2.54
C TYR A 262 -24.68 -3.78 1.12
N LEU A 263 -23.67 -3.30 0.38
CA LEU A 263 -23.83 -2.91 -1.02
C LEU A 263 -24.32 -4.07 -1.92
N GLN A 264 -24.08 -5.32 -1.51
CA GLN A 264 -24.62 -6.50 -2.19
C GLN A 264 -26.15 -6.54 -2.19
N MET A 265 -26.79 -5.82 -1.27
CA MET A 265 -28.25 -5.71 -1.16
C MET A 265 -28.83 -4.50 -1.91
N HIS A 266 -27.99 -3.63 -2.46
CA HIS A 266 -28.43 -2.45 -3.17
C HIS A 266 -28.65 -2.72 -4.65
N ASN A 267 -29.79 -2.27 -5.21
CA ASN A 267 -30.17 -2.57 -6.59
C ASN A 267 -29.29 -1.90 -7.65
N ASN A 268 -28.56 -0.85 -7.29
CA ASN A 268 -27.77 -0.03 -8.24
C ASN A 268 -26.50 0.50 -7.55
N ALA A 269 -25.73 -0.39 -6.91
CA ALA A 269 -24.39 -0.09 -6.44
C ALA A 269 -23.36 -0.62 -7.43
N ASN A 270 -22.28 0.12 -7.63
CA ASN A 270 -21.12 -0.31 -8.39
C ASN A 270 -19.86 -0.13 -7.55
N VAL A 271 -19.04 -1.17 -7.51
CA VAL A 271 -17.67 -1.13 -6.99
C VAL A 271 -16.74 -0.86 -8.17
N CYS A 272 -16.02 0.25 -8.13
CA CYS A 272 -15.15 0.71 -9.20
C CYS A 272 -13.70 0.69 -8.72
N ILE A 273 -12.89 -0.18 -9.31
CA ILE A 273 -11.55 -0.52 -8.82
C ILE A 273 -10.55 -0.67 -9.95
N ASP A 274 -9.27 -0.47 -9.64
CA ASP A 274 -8.18 -0.81 -10.55
C ASP A 274 -7.78 -2.30 -10.42
N LEU A 275 -6.89 -2.76 -11.30
CA LEU A 275 -6.41 -4.15 -11.27
C LEU A 275 -5.67 -4.50 -9.97
N ALA A 276 -5.02 -3.54 -9.34
CA ALA A 276 -4.34 -3.75 -8.07
C ALA A 276 -5.35 -4.04 -6.95
N ALA A 277 -6.39 -3.23 -6.80
CA ALA A 277 -7.47 -3.47 -5.84
C ALA A 277 -8.30 -4.73 -6.17
N ALA A 278 -8.33 -5.15 -7.44
CA ALA A 278 -9.00 -6.36 -7.89
C ALA A 278 -8.18 -7.66 -7.70
N SER A 279 -6.90 -7.57 -7.35
CA SER A 279 -5.94 -8.68 -7.40
C SER A 279 -6.37 -9.93 -6.62
N HIS A 280 -7.19 -9.80 -5.58
CA HIS A 280 -7.70 -10.90 -4.79
C HIS A 280 -9.09 -11.40 -5.20
N LEU A 281 -9.79 -10.73 -6.12
CA LEU A 281 -11.06 -11.23 -6.65
C LEU A 281 -10.86 -12.57 -7.36
N THR A 282 -11.84 -13.47 -7.22
CA THR A 282 -11.74 -14.84 -7.74
C THR A 282 -11.44 -14.87 -9.24
N ARG A 283 -12.08 -14.01 -10.04
CA ARG A 283 -11.82 -13.96 -11.49
C ARG A 283 -10.42 -13.50 -11.87
N ILE A 284 -9.73 -12.77 -10.99
CA ILE A 284 -8.36 -12.29 -11.21
C ILE A 284 -7.34 -13.27 -10.63
N GLN A 285 -7.49 -13.63 -9.35
CA GLN A 285 -6.56 -14.48 -8.64
C GLN A 285 -6.66 -15.96 -9.03
N ARG A 286 -7.89 -16.43 -9.33
CA ARG A 286 -8.20 -17.86 -9.56
C ARG A 286 -9.16 -18.04 -10.73
N PRO A 287 -8.82 -17.56 -11.94
CA PRO A 287 -9.73 -17.52 -13.08
C PRO A 287 -10.26 -18.91 -13.48
N TRP A 288 -9.50 -19.98 -13.24
CA TRP A 288 -9.96 -21.37 -13.48
C TRP A 288 -11.22 -21.77 -12.71
N LEU A 289 -11.58 -21.03 -11.65
CA LEU A 289 -12.81 -21.27 -10.90
C LEU A 289 -14.04 -20.64 -11.57
N VAL A 290 -13.85 -19.73 -12.52
CA VAL A 290 -14.95 -19.00 -13.15
C VAL A 290 -15.06 -19.19 -14.66
N THR A 291 -13.93 -19.41 -15.37
CA THR A 291 -13.92 -19.53 -16.83
C THR A 291 -12.79 -20.43 -17.32
N ASN A 292 -12.78 -20.74 -18.61
CA ASN A 292 -11.66 -21.40 -19.28
C ASN A 292 -10.44 -20.47 -19.29
N CYS A 293 -9.27 -21.02 -19.03
CA CYS A 293 -8.04 -20.28 -18.86
C CYS A 293 -7.12 -20.36 -20.09
N GLU A 294 -6.39 -19.28 -20.33
CA GLU A 294 -5.19 -19.28 -21.16
C GLU A 294 -4.02 -19.66 -20.26
N TRP A 295 -3.73 -20.97 -20.20
CA TRP A 295 -2.74 -21.49 -19.28
C TRP A 295 -1.32 -21.08 -19.66
N ASN A 296 -0.63 -20.40 -18.76
CA ASN A 296 0.78 -20.14 -18.77
C ASN A 296 1.45 -20.69 -17.51
N ASP A 297 2.76 -20.73 -17.47
CA ASP A 297 3.50 -21.35 -16.37
C ASP A 297 3.17 -20.74 -14.99
N LYS A 298 2.99 -19.43 -14.91
CA LYS A 298 2.61 -18.75 -13.65
C LYS A 298 1.19 -19.11 -13.20
N LEU A 299 0.25 -19.14 -14.13
CA LEU A 299 -1.13 -19.51 -13.82
C LEU A 299 -1.26 -20.98 -13.40
N ILE A 300 -0.51 -21.89 -14.05
CA ILE A 300 -0.45 -23.29 -13.66
C ILE A 300 0.14 -23.43 -12.26
N ARG A 301 1.24 -22.73 -11.97
CA ARG A 301 1.86 -22.71 -10.63
C ARG A 301 0.86 -22.25 -9.56
N SER A 302 0.17 -21.14 -9.79
CA SER A 302 -0.84 -20.60 -8.89
C SER A 302 -1.98 -21.62 -8.66
N ALA A 303 -2.49 -22.23 -9.72
CA ALA A 303 -3.56 -23.24 -9.63
C ALA A 303 -3.15 -24.48 -8.80
N ILE A 304 -1.91 -24.95 -8.99
CA ILE A 304 -1.44 -26.15 -8.28
C ILE A 304 -1.10 -25.85 -6.82
N VAL A 305 -0.50 -24.71 -6.52
CA VAL A 305 -0.28 -24.26 -5.13
C VAL A 305 -1.63 -24.11 -4.41
N TRP A 306 -2.60 -23.44 -5.04
CA TRP A 306 -3.96 -23.34 -4.51
C TRP A 306 -4.59 -24.71 -4.28
N LEU A 307 -4.45 -25.66 -5.22
CA LEU A 307 -4.99 -27.01 -5.07
C LEU A 307 -4.36 -27.73 -3.87
N CYS A 308 -3.04 -27.66 -3.71
CA CYS A 308 -2.32 -28.21 -2.55
C CYS A 308 -2.90 -27.73 -1.23
N MET A 309 -3.05 -26.41 -1.10
CA MET A 309 -3.60 -25.79 0.12
C MET A 309 -5.05 -26.22 0.37
N ARG A 310 -5.87 -26.30 -0.68
CA ARG A 310 -7.28 -26.67 -0.61
C ARG A 310 -7.48 -28.11 -0.18
N VAL A 311 -6.72 -29.05 -0.78
CA VAL A 311 -6.86 -30.48 -0.48
C VAL A 311 -5.90 -30.98 0.61
N LYS A 312 -5.01 -30.09 1.10
CA LYS A 312 -4.00 -30.39 2.11
C LYS A 312 -3.09 -31.56 1.74
N LYS A 313 -2.64 -31.56 0.49
CA LYS A 313 -1.70 -32.55 -0.04
C LYS A 313 -0.51 -31.85 -0.69
N PRO A 314 0.71 -32.36 -0.49
CA PRO A 314 1.89 -31.84 -1.23
C PRO A 314 1.76 -32.12 -2.73
N ILE A 315 2.45 -31.32 -3.55
CA ILE A 315 2.36 -31.33 -5.01
C ILE A 315 2.49 -32.75 -5.58
N LEU A 316 3.52 -33.48 -5.21
CA LEU A 316 3.78 -34.82 -5.75
C LEU A 316 2.77 -35.90 -5.31
N LYS A 317 1.84 -35.58 -4.43
CA LYS A 317 0.76 -36.46 -3.97
C LYS A 317 -0.62 -36.12 -4.55
N LEU A 318 -0.71 -35.06 -5.35
CA LEU A 318 -1.95 -34.71 -6.05
C LEU A 318 -2.25 -35.77 -7.13
N THR A 319 -3.53 -36.14 -7.26
CA THR A 319 -4.02 -37.14 -8.18
C THR A 319 -4.95 -36.54 -9.24
N ASN A 320 -5.19 -37.26 -10.34
CA ASN A 320 -6.16 -36.84 -11.34
C ASN A 320 -7.54 -36.53 -10.73
N LYS A 321 -7.92 -37.25 -9.68
CA LYS A 321 -9.20 -37.01 -8.96
C LYS A 321 -9.18 -35.65 -8.29
N ASP A 322 -8.09 -35.26 -7.61
CA ASP A 322 -7.96 -33.94 -6.97
C ASP A 322 -8.13 -32.81 -8.00
N TYR A 323 -7.55 -32.95 -9.19
CA TYR A 323 -7.70 -31.97 -10.27
C TYR A 323 -9.15 -31.89 -10.77
N ASN A 324 -9.78 -33.05 -11.09
CA ASN A 324 -11.11 -33.08 -11.64
C ASN A 324 -12.15 -32.51 -10.66
N GLU A 325 -12.06 -32.85 -9.38
CA GLU A 325 -13.00 -32.37 -8.34
C GLU A 325 -12.86 -30.88 -8.04
N ASN A 326 -11.76 -30.26 -8.49
CA ASN A 326 -11.45 -28.86 -8.23
C ASN A 326 -11.38 -27.98 -9.49
N GLY A 327 -11.97 -28.43 -10.61
CA GLY A 327 -12.10 -27.61 -11.81
C GLY A 327 -10.84 -27.48 -12.67
N LEU A 328 -9.84 -28.36 -12.47
CA LEU A 328 -8.56 -28.34 -13.18
C LEU A 328 -8.40 -29.46 -14.21
N SER A 329 -9.51 -30.07 -14.65
CA SER A 329 -9.48 -31.14 -15.65
C SER A 329 -8.89 -30.74 -17.00
N GLU A 330 -8.96 -29.46 -17.36
CA GLU A 330 -8.34 -28.91 -18.56
C GLU A 330 -6.81 -29.09 -18.56
N LEU A 331 -6.15 -28.92 -17.40
CA LEU A 331 -4.73 -29.19 -17.27
C LEU A 331 -4.38 -30.65 -17.51
N LEU A 332 -5.24 -31.59 -17.11
CA LEU A 332 -5.03 -33.01 -17.38
C LEU A 332 -5.11 -33.29 -18.90
N ALA A 333 -6.04 -32.63 -19.59
CA ALA A 333 -6.17 -32.78 -21.04
C ALA A 333 -4.94 -32.20 -21.77
N LEU A 334 -4.39 -31.10 -21.31
CA LEU A 334 -3.22 -30.45 -21.91
C LEU A 334 -1.90 -31.19 -21.63
N TYR A 335 -1.72 -31.71 -20.42
CA TYR A 335 -0.45 -32.30 -19.98
C TYR A 335 -0.48 -33.83 -19.82
N GLY A 336 -1.64 -34.47 -20.03
CA GLY A 336 -1.83 -35.92 -20.02
C GLY A 336 -2.08 -36.54 -18.64
N SER A 337 -1.60 -35.98 -17.55
CA SER A 337 -1.87 -36.48 -16.20
C SER A 337 -1.44 -35.50 -15.11
N ALA A 338 -2.02 -35.65 -13.91
CA ALA A 338 -1.57 -34.93 -12.71
C ALA A 338 -0.07 -35.14 -12.44
N TYR A 339 0.43 -36.35 -12.66
CA TYR A 339 1.86 -36.68 -12.48
C TYR A 339 2.77 -35.71 -13.25
N ASN A 340 2.47 -35.48 -14.53
CA ASN A 340 3.28 -34.60 -15.37
C ASN A 340 3.26 -33.15 -14.90
N VAL A 341 2.07 -32.63 -14.56
CA VAL A 341 1.92 -31.26 -14.02
C VAL A 341 2.60 -31.13 -12.67
N ASN A 342 2.43 -32.13 -11.79
CA ASN A 342 3.05 -32.12 -10.46
C ASN A 342 4.57 -32.04 -10.54
N ILE A 343 5.21 -32.84 -11.41
CA ILE A 343 6.67 -32.80 -11.59
C ILE A 343 7.12 -31.43 -12.11
N LYS A 344 6.41 -30.90 -13.12
CA LYS A 344 6.72 -29.59 -13.68
C LYS A 344 6.73 -28.54 -12.59
N ILE A 345 5.65 -28.42 -11.81
CA ILE A 345 5.51 -27.38 -10.79
C ILE A 345 6.40 -27.59 -9.57
N PHE A 346 6.61 -28.86 -9.19
CA PHE A 346 7.57 -29.19 -8.13
C PHE A 346 8.97 -28.70 -8.49
N ASN A 347 9.46 -29.03 -9.70
CA ASN A 347 10.76 -28.59 -10.17
C ASN A 347 10.86 -27.07 -10.29
N ASP A 348 9.80 -26.44 -10.79
CA ASP A 348 9.72 -24.99 -10.94
C ASP A 348 9.87 -24.27 -9.58
N LEU A 349 9.15 -24.69 -8.55
CA LEU A 349 9.29 -24.15 -7.19
C LEU A 349 10.63 -24.52 -6.56
N GLN A 350 11.12 -25.73 -6.79
CA GLN A 350 12.44 -26.15 -6.28
C GLN A 350 13.57 -25.27 -6.84
N HIS A 351 13.46 -24.88 -8.09
CA HIS A 351 14.47 -24.02 -8.75
C HIS A 351 14.45 -22.57 -8.24
N THR A 352 13.39 -22.14 -7.53
CA THR A 352 13.40 -20.82 -6.87
C THR A 352 14.31 -20.79 -5.64
N ILE A 353 14.59 -21.94 -5.02
CA ILE A 353 15.34 -22.03 -3.76
C ILE A 353 16.83 -21.93 -4.06
N THR A 354 17.50 -20.95 -3.45
CA THR A 354 18.95 -20.78 -3.58
C THR A 354 19.62 -20.42 -2.26
N GLY A 355 20.77 -21.03 -2.00
CA GLY A 355 21.70 -20.60 -0.96
C GLY A 355 22.72 -19.57 -1.44
N TRP A 356 22.65 -19.18 -2.73
CA TRP A 356 23.64 -18.29 -3.38
C TRP A 356 22.94 -17.12 -4.10
N PRO A 357 22.32 -16.18 -3.37
CA PRO A 357 21.54 -15.13 -4.01
C PRO A 357 22.32 -14.24 -4.98
N GLY A 358 23.63 -14.16 -4.85
CA GLY A 358 24.52 -13.47 -5.78
C GLY A 358 25.11 -14.38 -6.87
N GLY A 359 24.74 -15.66 -6.92
CA GLY A 359 25.26 -16.66 -7.83
C GLY A 359 26.48 -17.42 -7.31
N LYS A 360 26.50 -18.71 -7.54
CA LYS A 360 27.62 -19.59 -7.17
C LYS A 360 28.66 -19.62 -8.30
N PRO A 361 29.96 -19.39 -8.00
CA PRO A 361 31.01 -19.44 -9.04
C PRO A 361 31.01 -20.79 -9.80
N ASN A 362 31.08 -20.70 -11.11
CA ASN A 362 31.16 -21.85 -12.00
C ASN A 362 29.98 -22.84 -11.94
N ALA A 363 28.81 -22.38 -11.45
CA ALA A 363 27.58 -23.17 -11.45
C ALA A 363 26.93 -23.17 -12.85
N ASP A 364 26.12 -24.20 -13.10
CA ASP A 364 25.19 -24.24 -14.22
C ASP A 364 24.01 -23.31 -13.94
N ASP A 365 23.77 -22.38 -14.85
CA ASP A 365 22.71 -21.36 -14.74
C ASP A 365 21.37 -21.76 -15.37
N THR A 366 21.26 -22.97 -15.93
CA THR A 366 20.09 -23.39 -16.72
C THR A 366 18.77 -23.19 -15.99
N TYR A 367 18.76 -23.39 -14.66
CA TYR A 367 17.56 -23.28 -13.81
C TYR A 367 17.81 -22.41 -12.57
N ARG A 368 18.66 -21.40 -12.66
CA ARG A 368 19.02 -20.54 -11.52
C ARG A 368 18.56 -19.11 -11.72
N PRO A 369 17.80 -18.55 -10.76
CA PRO A 369 17.35 -17.17 -10.86
C PRO A 369 18.50 -16.17 -10.72
N GLU A 370 19.49 -16.48 -9.87
CA GLU A 370 20.56 -15.57 -9.48
C GLU A 370 21.69 -15.42 -10.50
N ARG A 371 21.85 -16.36 -11.43
CA ARG A 371 22.99 -16.51 -12.38
C ARG A 371 24.37 -16.50 -11.74
N ALA A 372 25.27 -17.39 -12.23
CA ALA A 372 26.63 -17.51 -11.71
C ALA A 372 27.53 -16.34 -12.13
N LYS A 373 27.33 -15.76 -13.31
CA LYS A 373 28.16 -14.68 -13.87
C LYS A 373 27.35 -13.36 -13.95
N PRO A 374 28.06 -12.22 -13.84
CA PRO A 374 29.43 -12.04 -13.40
C PRO A 374 29.64 -12.40 -11.92
N PHE A 375 30.88 -12.79 -11.54
CA PHE A 375 31.22 -13.06 -10.14
C PHE A 375 32.60 -12.45 -9.81
N PRO A 376 32.76 -11.75 -8.67
CA PRO A 376 31.70 -11.30 -7.74
C PRO A 376 30.77 -10.28 -8.37
N LYS A 377 29.54 -10.18 -7.85
CA LYS A 377 28.58 -9.16 -8.28
C LYS A 377 28.78 -7.87 -7.51
N ARG A 378 28.49 -6.74 -8.18
CA ARG A 378 28.19 -5.47 -7.53
C ARG A 378 26.67 -5.42 -7.28
N VAL A 379 26.29 -5.19 -6.04
CA VAL A 379 24.91 -5.23 -5.59
C VAL A 379 24.55 -3.89 -4.96
N VAL A 380 23.42 -3.31 -5.33
CA VAL A 380 22.85 -2.15 -4.64
C VAL A 380 21.52 -2.54 -4.03
N VAL A 381 21.40 -2.31 -2.73
CA VAL A 381 20.15 -2.48 -1.98
C VAL A 381 19.61 -1.08 -1.67
N PHE A 382 18.49 -0.73 -2.28
CA PHE A 382 17.77 0.50 -1.97
C PHE A 382 16.84 0.23 -0.79
N SER A 383 16.91 1.08 0.21
CA SER A 383 16.12 1.02 1.43
C SER A 383 15.34 2.32 1.59
N PRO A 384 14.02 2.32 1.41
CA PRO A 384 13.20 3.54 1.54
C PRO A 384 13.44 4.29 2.85
N HIS A 385 13.45 3.58 3.97
CA HIS A 385 13.84 4.12 5.28
C HIS A 385 15.08 3.40 5.81
N PRO A 386 15.81 4.00 6.76
CA PRO A 386 16.97 3.34 7.38
C PRO A 386 16.55 2.21 8.33
N ASP A 387 16.19 1.04 7.81
CA ASP A 387 15.88 -0.25 8.45
C ASP A 387 15.21 -1.25 7.49
N ASP A 388 14.58 -0.78 6.41
CA ASP A 388 13.84 -1.65 5.47
C ASP A 388 14.72 -2.73 4.84
N ASP A 389 16.01 -2.43 4.61
CA ASP A 389 17.01 -3.38 4.11
C ASP A 389 17.16 -4.59 5.04
N VAL A 390 17.32 -4.37 6.34
CA VAL A 390 17.52 -5.45 7.30
C VAL A 390 16.21 -6.13 7.71
N ILE A 391 15.10 -5.39 7.77
CA ILE A 391 13.76 -5.95 8.04
C ILE A 391 13.36 -6.91 6.92
N SER A 392 13.53 -6.50 5.67
CA SER A 392 13.04 -7.23 4.51
C SER A 392 14.00 -8.31 4.03
N MET A 393 15.31 -7.99 3.97
CA MET A 393 16.29 -8.90 3.37
C MET A 393 17.62 -9.02 4.14
N GLY A 394 17.60 -8.78 5.46
CA GLY A 394 18.81 -8.76 6.29
C GLY A 394 19.61 -10.07 6.28
N GLY A 395 18.96 -11.21 6.13
CA GLY A 395 19.61 -12.50 5.99
C GLY A 395 20.31 -12.64 4.64
N THR A 396 19.62 -12.30 3.55
CA THR A 396 20.17 -12.29 2.18
C THR A 396 21.29 -11.27 2.04
N LEU A 397 21.10 -10.07 2.59
CA LEU A 397 22.13 -9.01 2.62
C LEU A 397 23.43 -9.51 3.22
N ARG A 398 23.35 -10.10 4.42
CA ARG A 398 24.51 -10.68 5.11
C ARG A 398 25.16 -11.79 4.30
N ARG A 399 24.37 -12.66 3.70
CA ARG A 399 24.88 -13.78 2.88
C ARG A 399 25.60 -13.29 1.64
N LEU A 400 25.10 -12.29 0.96
CA LEU A 400 25.77 -11.65 -0.18
C LEU A 400 27.17 -11.15 0.20
N VAL A 401 27.29 -10.46 1.33
CA VAL A 401 28.58 -10.00 1.84
C VAL A 401 29.52 -11.17 2.17
N GLN A 402 29.03 -12.20 2.86
CA GLN A 402 29.82 -13.38 3.25
C GLN A 402 30.29 -14.18 2.04
N GLN A 403 29.56 -14.14 0.93
CA GLN A 403 29.91 -14.80 -0.34
C GLN A 403 30.87 -13.97 -1.20
N GLY A 404 31.31 -12.81 -0.72
CA GLY A 404 32.35 -12.00 -1.34
C GLY A 404 31.83 -11.02 -2.41
N HIS A 405 30.53 -10.76 -2.47
CA HIS A 405 29.96 -9.75 -3.36
C HIS A 405 30.25 -8.34 -2.86
N GLU A 406 30.32 -7.39 -3.79
CA GLU A 406 30.45 -5.97 -3.49
C GLU A 406 29.06 -5.39 -3.24
N VAL A 407 28.69 -5.24 -1.95
CA VAL A 407 27.36 -4.82 -1.53
C VAL A 407 27.36 -3.37 -1.10
N HIS A 408 26.49 -2.58 -1.72
CA HIS A 408 26.18 -1.20 -1.38
C HIS A 408 24.76 -1.14 -0.81
N VAL A 409 24.55 -0.34 0.24
CA VAL A 409 23.23 -0.02 0.78
C VAL A 409 22.97 1.47 0.58
N ALA A 410 21.82 1.80 0.01
CA ALA A 410 21.41 3.16 -0.27
C ALA A 410 20.09 3.47 0.45
N TYR A 411 20.17 4.24 1.52
CA TYR A 411 19.02 4.74 2.26
C TYR A 411 18.45 5.95 1.53
N GLU A 412 17.21 5.83 1.04
CA GLU A 412 16.61 6.79 0.14
C GLU A 412 16.08 8.01 0.86
N THR A 413 15.57 7.84 2.09
CA THR A 413 15.09 8.94 2.95
C THR A 413 15.80 8.95 4.29
N SER A 414 15.71 10.08 5.00
CA SER A 414 16.27 10.19 6.35
C SER A 414 15.50 9.42 7.42
N GLY A 415 14.19 9.14 7.18
CA GLY A 415 13.30 8.54 8.16
C GLY A 415 13.10 9.37 9.44
N ASN A 416 13.44 10.67 9.40
CA ASN A 416 13.49 11.55 10.55
C ASN A 416 12.15 11.74 11.27
N ILE A 417 11.03 11.67 10.54
CA ILE A 417 9.68 11.85 11.09
C ILE A 417 9.29 10.73 12.06
N ALA A 418 9.85 9.53 11.87
CA ALA A 418 9.54 8.35 12.68
C ALA A 418 10.37 8.25 13.99
N VAL A 419 11.11 9.28 14.38
CA VAL A 419 11.90 9.31 15.62
C VAL A 419 11.18 10.10 16.70
N GLY A 420 10.99 9.51 17.89
CA GLY A 420 10.37 10.16 19.04
C GLY A 420 11.21 11.32 19.58
N ASP A 421 10.56 12.28 20.23
CA ASP A 421 11.23 13.44 20.83
C ASP A 421 12.10 13.02 22.03
N GLU A 422 11.76 11.93 22.72
CA GLU A 422 12.53 11.34 23.82
C GLU A 422 13.91 10.89 23.34
N GLU A 423 14.02 10.35 22.14
CA GLU A 423 15.28 9.96 21.53
C GLU A 423 16.17 11.18 21.30
N VAL A 424 15.60 12.28 20.80
CA VAL A 424 16.34 13.55 20.64
C VAL A 424 16.90 13.99 22.01
N VAL A 425 16.06 13.98 23.04
CA VAL A 425 16.48 14.35 24.42
C VAL A 425 17.60 13.43 24.91
N ARG A 426 17.46 12.11 24.71
CA ARG A 426 18.46 11.11 25.12
C ARG A 426 19.84 11.37 24.48
N PHE A 427 19.85 11.58 23.16
CA PHE A 427 21.10 11.86 22.44
C PHE A 427 21.68 13.23 22.80
N MET A 428 20.86 14.25 23.00
CA MET A 428 21.32 15.57 23.43
C MET A 428 21.91 15.54 24.85
N HIS A 429 21.35 14.72 25.78
CA HIS A 429 21.95 14.49 27.11
C HIS A 429 23.32 13.85 26.97
N PHE A 430 23.48 12.85 26.09
CA PHE A 430 24.76 12.20 25.85
C PHE A 430 25.79 13.19 25.30
N ILE A 431 25.44 13.95 24.26
CA ILE A 431 26.33 14.94 23.63
C ILE A 431 26.77 16.00 24.65
N ASN A 432 25.83 16.50 25.47
CA ASN A 432 26.16 17.50 26.49
C ASN A 432 27.07 16.91 27.58
N GLY A 433 26.83 15.70 28.04
CA GLY A 433 27.68 14.97 28.99
C GLY A 433 29.08 14.70 28.42
N PHE A 434 29.16 14.24 27.16
CA PHE A 434 30.43 14.04 26.46
C PHE A 434 31.25 15.35 26.37
N ASN A 435 30.60 16.44 25.98
CA ASN A 435 31.22 17.75 25.91
C ASN A 435 31.78 18.20 27.27
N GLN A 436 31.05 17.96 28.37
CA GLN A 436 31.51 18.28 29.73
C GLN A 436 32.72 17.44 30.18
N LEU A 437 32.82 16.21 29.72
CA LEU A 437 33.89 15.29 30.12
C LEU A 437 35.18 15.46 29.33
N PHE A 438 35.11 15.82 28.05
CA PHE A 438 36.23 15.75 27.13
C PHE A 438 36.66 17.11 26.55
N ASP A 439 35.92 18.20 26.81
CA ASP A 439 36.26 19.54 26.37
C ASP A 439 36.52 20.43 27.59
N GLU A 440 37.82 20.71 27.89
CA GLU A 440 38.25 21.56 29.00
C GLU A 440 37.71 22.99 28.92
N ASN A 441 37.43 23.50 27.71
CA ASN A 441 36.86 24.84 27.47
C ASN A 441 35.33 24.85 27.29
N SER A 442 34.68 23.71 27.47
CA SER A 442 33.24 23.40 27.31
C SER A 442 32.54 24.27 26.24
N ASN A 443 32.37 23.71 25.05
CA ASN A 443 31.83 24.39 23.88
C ASN A 443 30.45 25.04 24.16
N GLU A 444 30.45 26.36 24.32
CA GLU A 444 29.26 27.18 24.63
C GLU A 444 28.18 27.02 23.54
N THR A 445 28.57 26.79 22.29
CA THR A 445 27.62 26.53 21.18
C THR A 445 26.79 25.27 21.44
N ILE A 446 27.42 24.18 21.91
CA ILE A 446 26.72 22.93 22.21
C ILE A 446 25.74 23.12 23.38
N LYS A 447 26.20 23.83 24.47
CA LYS A 447 25.35 24.13 25.62
C LYS A 447 24.14 24.98 25.24
N ASN A 448 24.36 26.02 24.45
CA ASN A 448 23.28 26.91 24.00
C ASN A 448 22.28 26.15 23.13
N LYS A 449 22.77 25.33 22.19
CA LYS A 449 21.90 24.50 21.32
C LYS A 449 21.12 23.47 22.11
N TYR A 450 21.72 22.82 23.10
CA TYR A 450 21.04 21.92 24.03
C TYR A 450 19.90 22.61 24.77
N ALA A 451 20.18 23.83 25.32
CA ALA A 451 19.15 24.59 26.03
C ALA A 451 18.00 25.03 25.12
N GLU A 452 18.30 25.44 23.88
CA GLU A 452 17.33 25.82 22.86
C GLU A 452 16.40 24.65 22.51
N ILE A 453 16.98 23.50 22.16
CA ILE A 453 16.21 22.30 21.81
C ILE A 453 15.33 21.84 22.97
N LYS A 454 15.90 21.78 24.20
CA LYS A 454 15.13 21.40 25.39
C LYS A 454 13.96 22.35 25.63
N LYS A 455 14.15 23.67 25.46
CA LYS A 455 13.10 24.67 25.59
C LYS A 455 12.02 24.50 24.52
N PHE A 456 12.41 24.23 23.27
CA PHE A 456 11.48 24.00 22.16
C PHE A 456 10.61 22.76 22.45
N LEU A 457 11.24 21.62 22.78
CA LEU A 457 10.50 20.36 23.05
C LEU A 457 9.58 20.48 24.26
N ALA A 458 9.98 21.22 25.31
CA ALA A 458 9.11 21.47 26.48
C ALA A 458 7.91 22.36 26.17
N ALA A 459 7.97 23.18 25.13
CA ALA A 459 6.88 24.07 24.70
C ALA A 459 6.06 23.49 23.56
N LYS A 460 6.53 22.44 22.91
CA LYS A 460 5.89 21.75 21.77
C LYS A 460 4.57 21.14 22.19
N LYS A 461 3.54 21.42 21.41
CA LYS A 461 2.22 20.81 21.57
C LYS A 461 2.07 19.67 20.57
N GLU A 462 1.14 18.77 20.86
CA GLU A 462 0.72 17.77 19.90
C GLU A 462 0.25 18.45 18.60
N GLY A 463 0.86 18.09 17.46
CA GLY A 463 0.61 18.70 16.16
C GLY A 463 1.59 19.80 15.74
N ASP A 464 2.47 20.25 16.62
CA ASP A 464 3.50 21.22 16.23
C ASP A 464 4.60 20.57 15.38
N MET A 465 4.99 21.24 14.31
CA MET A 465 6.11 20.79 13.47
C MET A 465 7.44 20.88 14.21
N ASP A 466 8.30 19.88 13.98
CA ASP A 466 9.67 19.91 14.46
C ASP A 466 10.47 21.05 13.81
N SER A 467 11.37 21.64 14.60
CA SER A 467 12.34 22.58 14.04
C SER A 467 13.33 21.84 13.12
N ARG A 468 13.95 22.57 12.19
CA ARG A 468 14.98 22.01 11.30
C ARG A 468 16.11 21.30 12.07
N ASP A 469 16.52 21.84 13.22
CA ASP A 469 17.55 21.24 14.05
C ASP A 469 17.12 19.90 14.64
N ILE A 470 15.87 19.80 15.11
CA ILE A 470 15.30 18.54 15.63
C ILE A 470 15.21 17.50 14.53
N LEU A 471 14.70 17.85 13.36
CA LEU A 471 14.64 16.95 12.20
C LEU A 471 16.04 16.48 11.79
N THR A 472 17.04 17.38 11.83
CA THR A 472 18.43 17.01 11.55
C THR A 472 18.97 16.03 12.59
N ILE A 473 18.69 16.22 13.88
CA ILE A 473 19.12 15.29 14.94
C ILE A 473 18.44 13.95 14.78
N LYS A 474 17.13 13.92 14.52
CA LYS A 474 16.37 12.70 14.24
C LYS A 474 16.96 11.93 13.05
N GLY A 475 17.30 12.61 11.97
CA GLY A 475 18.00 12.03 10.83
C GLY A 475 19.40 11.50 11.17
N LEU A 476 20.17 12.19 12.02
CA LEU A 476 21.48 11.72 12.49
C LEU A 476 21.37 10.45 13.34
N ILE A 477 20.34 10.34 14.18
CA ILE A 477 20.05 9.13 14.98
C ILE A 477 19.84 7.96 14.03
N ARG A 478 18.93 8.07 13.07
CA ARG A 478 18.66 7.03 12.07
C ARG A 478 19.90 6.62 11.27
N ARG A 479 20.70 7.61 10.84
CA ARG A 479 21.98 7.34 10.16
C ARG A 479 22.99 6.59 11.02
N GLY A 480 23.07 6.92 12.31
CA GLY A 480 23.92 6.21 13.27
C GLY A 480 23.52 4.76 13.42
N GLU A 481 22.23 4.49 13.53
CA GLU A 481 21.64 3.15 13.59
C GLU A 481 21.91 2.35 12.31
N ALA A 482 21.65 2.94 11.15
CA ALA A 482 21.91 2.35 9.85
C ALA A 482 23.37 1.97 9.63
N ARG A 483 24.32 2.86 10.00
CA ARG A 483 25.76 2.56 9.97
C ARG A 483 26.12 1.39 10.89
N THR A 484 25.49 1.33 12.06
CA THR A 484 25.73 0.24 13.02
C THR A 484 25.20 -1.08 12.47
N ALA A 485 24.01 -1.11 11.89
CA ALA A 485 23.43 -2.29 11.24
C ALA A 485 24.27 -2.75 10.04
N SER A 486 24.70 -1.82 9.20
CA SER A 486 25.57 -2.11 8.04
C SER A 486 26.92 -2.69 8.49
N THR A 487 27.56 -2.09 9.49
CA THR A 487 28.83 -2.60 10.06
C THR A 487 28.64 -3.98 10.69
N TYR A 488 27.52 -4.22 11.39
CA TYR A 488 27.20 -5.54 11.93
C TYR A 488 27.10 -6.60 10.82
N ASN A 489 26.58 -6.23 9.66
CA ASN A 489 26.52 -7.08 8.46
C ASN A 489 27.82 -7.09 7.66
N GLN A 490 28.91 -6.49 8.16
CA GLN A 490 30.23 -6.43 7.56
C GLN A 490 30.28 -5.62 6.24
N ILE A 491 29.39 -4.66 6.07
CA ILE A 491 29.40 -3.71 4.95
C ILE A 491 30.32 -2.54 5.30
N PRO A 492 31.34 -2.23 4.51
CA PRO A 492 32.21 -1.09 4.73
C PRO A 492 31.43 0.24 4.63
N LEU A 493 31.74 1.19 5.50
CA LEU A 493 30.99 2.47 5.56
C LEU A 493 31.08 3.32 4.28
N ASN A 494 32.11 3.12 3.46
CA ASN A 494 32.20 3.77 2.14
C ASN A 494 31.26 3.17 1.08
N ARG A 495 30.52 2.12 1.42
CA ARG A 495 29.45 1.51 0.62
C ARG A 495 28.07 1.74 1.21
N VAL A 496 27.96 2.62 2.19
CA VAL A 496 26.71 3.02 2.84
C VAL A 496 26.38 4.43 2.39
N HIS A 497 25.30 4.57 1.62
CA HIS A 497 24.89 5.82 1.00
C HIS A 497 23.63 6.36 1.67
N PHE A 498 23.57 7.67 1.88
CA PHE A 498 22.38 8.38 2.37
C PHE A 498 21.98 9.37 1.29
N LEU A 499 20.88 9.10 0.61
CA LEU A 499 20.46 9.85 -0.58
C LEU A 499 19.66 11.09 -0.23
N ASP A 500 18.92 11.07 0.88
CA ASP A 500 18.07 12.16 1.36
C ASP A 500 17.21 12.77 0.23
N LEU A 501 16.43 11.93 -0.41
CA LEU A 501 15.64 12.32 -1.59
C LEU A 501 14.72 13.50 -1.25
N PRO A 502 14.77 14.60 -2.04
CA PRO A 502 14.07 15.85 -1.77
C PRO A 502 12.56 15.72 -1.58
N PHE A 503 11.94 14.75 -2.22
CA PHE A 503 10.49 14.52 -2.07
C PHE A 503 10.08 14.25 -0.63
N TYR A 504 10.96 13.61 0.16
CA TYR A 504 10.71 13.24 1.55
C TYR A 504 11.11 14.35 2.53
N GLU A 505 12.16 15.08 2.25
CA GLU A 505 12.82 16.03 3.16
C GLU A 505 12.05 17.36 3.27
N THR A 506 10.72 17.31 3.34
CA THR A 506 9.84 18.49 3.45
C THR A 506 9.76 19.06 4.86
N GLY A 507 10.13 18.27 5.86
CA GLY A 507 9.91 18.57 7.28
C GLY A 507 8.45 18.42 7.73
N LYS A 508 7.59 17.90 6.85
CA LYS A 508 6.17 17.66 7.09
C LYS A 508 5.85 16.19 6.88
N ILE A 509 4.73 15.74 7.43
CA ILE A 509 4.18 14.41 7.14
C ILE A 509 3.83 14.32 5.64
N GLU A 510 3.28 15.40 5.08
CA GLU A 510 3.00 15.49 3.65
C GLU A 510 4.29 15.54 2.82
N LYS A 511 4.39 14.63 1.85
CA LYS A 511 5.54 14.51 0.95
C LYS A 511 5.28 15.26 -0.35
N ASN A 512 6.36 15.74 -0.96
CA ASN A 512 6.28 16.28 -2.30
C ASN A 512 6.10 15.15 -3.34
N PRO A 513 5.53 15.44 -4.51
CA PRO A 513 5.63 14.53 -5.65
C PRO A 513 7.10 14.28 -6.01
N ILE A 514 7.40 13.08 -6.55
CA ILE A 514 8.71 12.78 -7.11
C ILE A 514 9.11 13.81 -8.18
N SER A 515 10.36 14.24 -8.16
CA SER A 515 10.93 15.23 -9.07
C SER A 515 12.15 14.69 -9.83
N GLU A 516 12.60 15.42 -10.84
CA GLU A 516 13.85 15.11 -11.55
C GLU A 516 15.06 15.09 -10.62
N ALA A 517 15.06 15.92 -9.57
CA ALA A 517 16.15 15.96 -8.61
C ALA A 517 16.28 14.65 -7.82
N ASP A 518 15.16 14.03 -7.46
CA ASP A 518 15.14 12.72 -6.79
C ASP A 518 15.73 11.63 -7.70
N VAL A 519 15.32 11.63 -8.96
CA VAL A 519 15.75 10.65 -9.96
C VAL A 519 17.24 10.82 -10.27
N GLU A 520 17.75 12.05 -10.39
CA GLU A 520 19.16 12.32 -10.71
C GLU A 520 20.10 11.83 -9.59
N ILE A 521 19.70 11.96 -8.32
CA ILE A 521 20.49 11.43 -7.18
C ILE A 521 20.64 9.92 -7.30
N VAL A 522 19.56 9.21 -7.58
CA VAL A 522 19.57 7.76 -7.77
C VAL A 522 20.38 7.38 -8.99
N LEU A 523 20.18 8.07 -10.10
CA LEU A 523 20.88 7.86 -11.37
C LEU A 523 22.40 7.98 -11.21
N GLN A 524 22.87 8.98 -10.45
CA GLN A 524 24.29 9.16 -10.18
C GLN A 524 24.88 7.96 -9.44
N LEU A 525 24.19 7.44 -8.40
CA LEU A 525 24.64 6.24 -7.68
C LEU A 525 24.70 5.02 -8.60
N LEU A 526 23.69 4.83 -9.45
CA LEU A 526 23.67 3.71 -10.40
C LEU A 526 24.81 3.78 -11.42
N ARG A 527 25.16 4.99 -11.89
CA ARG A 527 26.29 5.24 -12.81
C ARG A 527 27.64 4.99 -12.15
N ASP A 528 27.76 5.32 -10.87
CA ASP A 528 29.00 5.11 -10.11
C ASP A 528 29.23 3.63 -9.82
N VAL A 529 28.21 2.90 -9.42
CA VAL A 529 28.33 1.48 -9.03
C VAL A 529 28.19 0.53 -10.22
N LYS A 530 27.32 0.81 -11.18
CA LYS A 530 26.98 -0.07 -12.34
C LYS A 530 26.64 -1.49 -11.85
N PRO A 531 25.56 -1.65 -11.06
CA PRO A 531 25.28 -2.89 -10.37
C PRO A 531 24.90 -4.03 -11.31
N HIS A 532 25.17 -5.28 -10.88
CA HIS A 532 24.67 -6.49 -11.52
C HIS A 532 23.38 -7.00 -10.89
N GLN A 533 23.11 -6.55 -9.65
CA GLN A 533 21.84 -6.79 -8.96
C GLN A 533 21.41 -5.52 -8.22
N ILE A 534 20.15 -5.18 -8.40
CA ILE A 534 19.48 -4.09 -7.69
C ILE A 534 18.36 -4.72 -6.88
N TYR A 535 18.29 -4.38 -5.60
CA TYR A 535 17.17 -4.76 -4.73
C TYR A 535 16.38 -3.51 -4.38
N VAL A 536 15.06 -3.55 -4.57
CA VAL A 536 14.12 -2.44 -4.29
C VAL A 536 12.93 -2.93 -3.49
N ALA A 537 12.25 -2.02 -2.82
CA ALA A 537 11.03 -2.36 -2.11
C ALA A 537 9.91 -2.76 -3.10
N GLY A 538 9.39 -3.97 -2.92
CA GLY A 538 8.16 -4.47 -3.56
C GLY A 538 6.98 -4.46 -2.58
N ASP A 539 7.21 -3.97 -1.36
CA ASP A 539 6.21 -3.79 -0.31
C ASP A 539 5.56 -2.41 -0.49
N LEU A 540 4.67 -2.31 -1.49
CA LEU A 540 4.06 -1.07 -1.92
C LEU A 540 2.78 -0.72 -1.16
N ALA A 541 2.39 -1.57 -0.21
CA ALA A 541 1.24 -1.38 0.67
C ALA A 541 1.58 -0.60 1.94
N ASP A 542 2.75 0.05 2.00
CA ASP A 542 3.13 0.89 3.13
C ASP A 542 2.12 2.03 3.30
N PRO A 543 1.65 2.29 4.54
CA PRO A 543 0.61 3.28 4.79
C PRO A 543 1.01 4.70 4.38
N HIS A 544 2.31 4.95 4.29
CA HIS A 544 2.89 6.26 4.03
C HIS A 544 3.16 6.54 2.54
N GLY A 545 3.04 5.51 1.67
CA GLY A 545 3.31 5.61 0.25
C GLY A 545 4.79 5.88 -0.11
N THR A 546 5.69 5.89 0.88
CA THR A 546 7.11 6.21 0.69
C THR A 546 7.81 5.14 -0.13
N HIS A 547 7.56 3.85 0.14
CA HIS A 547 8.17 2.73 -0.57
C HIS A 547 7.88 2.80 -2.08
N ARG A 548 6.64 3.14 -2.45
CA ARG A 548 6.26 3.29 -3.87
C ARG A 548 7.05 4.41 -4.55
N VAL A 549 7.11 5.59 -3.93
CA VAL A 549 7.82 6.77 -4.50
C VAL A 549 9.31 6.48 -4.64
N CYS A 550 9.92 5.86 -3.63
CA CYS A 550 11.32 5.44 -3.67
C CYS A 550 11.58 4.46 -4.82
N THR A 551 10.78 3.40 -4.93
CA THR A 551 10.92 2.43 -6.03
C THR A 551 10.69 3.08 -7.39
N ASP A 552 9.71 4.00 -7.51
CA ASP A 552 9.48 4.76 -8.75
C ASP A 552 10.70 5.61 -9.15
N ALA A 553 11.41 6.21 -8.18
CA ALA A 553 12.65 6.96 -8.45
C ALA A 553 13.75 6.06 -9.04
N VAL A 554 13.94 4.87 -8.45
CA VAL A 554 14.92 3.90 -8.94
C VAL A 554 14.58 3.42 -10.35
N LEU A 555 13.31 3.07 -10.60
CA LEU A 555 12.88 2.59 -11.92
C LEU A 555 12.97 3.70 -12.98
N ALA A 556 12.67 4.96 -12.61
CA ALA A 556 12.87 6.12 -13.49
C ALA A 556 14.34 6.29 -13.90
N ALA A 557 15.26 6.15 -12.94
CA ALA A 557 16.68 6.23 -13.22
C ALA A 557 17.15 5.08 -14.14
N ILE A 558 16.60 3.88 -13.94
CA ILE A 558 16.90 2.72 -14.80
C ILE A 558 16.38 2.94 -16.23
N ASP A 559 15.19 3.49 -16.40
CA ASP A 559 14.63 3.78 -17.74
C ASP A 559 15.51 4.80 -18.48
N ILE A 560 16.01 5.84 -17.81
CA ILE A 560 16.96 6.79 -18.38
C ILE A 560 18.23 6.08 -18.88
N GLU A 561 18.82 5.19 -18.07
CA GLU A 561 19.99 4.40 -18.46
C GLU A 561 19.67 3.43 -19.61
N LYS A 562 18.47 2.88 -19.65
CA LYS A 562 18.01 2.00 -20.74
C LYS A 562 17.89 2.79 -22.05
N GLU A 563 17.30 3.98 -22.00
CA GLU A 563 17.19 4.88 -23.17
C GLU A 563 18.56 5.36 -23.63
N ALA A 564 19.50 5.57 -22.72
CA ALA A 564 20.88 5.91 -23.02
C ALA A 564 21.70 4.71 -23.56
N GLY A 565 21.15 3.49 -23.57
CA GLY A 565 21.82 2.29 -24.03
C GLY A 565 22.97 1.82 -23.12
N ALA A 566 22.86 2.02 -21.82
CA ALA A 566 23.90 1.67 -20.86
C ALA A 566 24.21 0.17 -20.86
N GLU A 567 25.46 -0.20 -21.19
CA GLU A 567 25.92 -1.58 -21.34
C GLU A 567 25.78 -2.42 -20.05
N TRP A 568 25.94 -1.81 -18.88
CA TRP A 568 25.87 -2.53 -17.59
C TRP A 568 24.48 -3.10 -17.30
N LEU A 569 23.42 -2.54 -17.89
CA LEU A 569 22.04 -3.02 -17.71
C LEU A 569 21.81 -4.40 -18.32
N LYS A 570 22.62 -4.84 -19.30
CA LYS A 570 22.50 -6.16 -19.93
C LYS A 570 22.69 -7.31 -18.94
N ASP A 571 23.55 -7.11 -17.93
CA ASP A 571 23.84 -8.08 -16.89
C ASP A 571 23.16 -7.75 -15.55
N CYS A 572 22.35 -6.68 -15.50
CA CYS A 572 21.68 -6.25 -14.30
C CYS A 572 20.31 -6.91 -14.14
N ARG A 573 20.01 -7.35 -12.91
CA ARG A 573 18.69 -7.85 -12.53
C ARG A 573 18.14 -7.02 -11.38
N ILE A 574 16.84 -6.80 -11.42
CA ILE A 574 16.10 -6.02 -10.41
C ILE A 574 15.23 -6.97 -9.62
N TRP A 575 15.50 -7.07 -8.33
CA TRP A 575 14.77 -7.90 -7.38
C TRP A 575 13.92 -7.04 -6.46
N MET A 576 12.65 -7.37 -6.35
CA MET A 576 11.75 -6.75 -5.39
C MET A 576 11.65 -7.60 -4.14
N TYR A 577 11.90 -7.00 -2.99
CA TYR A 577 11.73 -7.61 -1.67
C TYR A 577 10.44 -7.15 -0.99
N ARG A 578 9.91 -7.97 -0.10
CA ARG A 578 8.86 -7.65 0.87
C ARG A 578 9.31 -8.09 2.26
N GLY A 579 8.56 -7.80 3.29
CA GLY A 579 8.87 -8.24 4.66
C GLY A 579 8.54 -7.24 5.75
N ALA A 580 8.41 -5.95 5.44
CA ALA A 580 7.98 -4.94 6.40
C ALA A 580 6.46 -4.97 6.61
N TRP A 581 5.67 -4.90 5.54
CA TRP A 581 4.21 -4.79 5.59
C TRP A 581 3.49 -6.02 5.05
N ALA A 582 3.99 -6.62 3.98
CA ALA A 582 3.44 -7.78 3.31
C ALA A 582 4.53 -8.81 2.99
N GLU A 583 4.14 -9.99 2.49
CA GLU A 583 5.04 -10.99 1.94
C GLU A 583 4.53 -11.43 0.56
N TRP A 584 5.39 -12.07 -0.23
CA TRP A 584 5.02 -12.61 -1.52
C TRP A 584 4.24 -13.93 -1.36
N GLU A 585 3.17 -14.09 -2.12
CA GLU A 585 2.53 -15.39 -2.27
C GLU A 585 3.52 -16.36 -2.92
N ILE A 586 3.54 -17.61 -2.44
CA ILE A 586 4.51 -18.63 -2.85
C ILE A 586 4.53 -18.86 -4.36
N GLU A 587 3.39 -18.74 -5.02
CA GLU A 587 3.29 -18.87 -6.47
C GLU A 587 3.95 -17.76 -7.27
N ASN A 588 4.21 -16.61 -6.64
CA ASN A 588 4.86 -15.46 -7.27
C ASN A 588 6.36 -15.42 -7.00
N ILE A 589 6.86 -16.19 -6.03
CA ILE A 589 8.27 -16.17 -5.65
C ILE A 589 9.14 -16.72 -6.80
N GLU A 590 10.17 -15.96 -7.17
CA GLU A 590 11.14 -16.33 -8.21
C GLU A 590 12.53 -16.61 -7.64
N MET A 591 12.85 -16.06 -6.47
CA MET A 591 14.04 -16.44 -5.70
C MET A 591 13.66 -16.52 -4.22
N ALA A 592 13.99 -17.63 -3.58
CA ALA A 592 13.78 -17.89 -2.16
C ALA A 592 15.09 -18.27 -1.49
N VAL A 593 15.47 -17.54 -0.46
CA VAL A 593 16.74 -17.71 0.26
C VAL A 593 16.48 -18.28 1.63
N PRO A 594 16.78 -19.57 1.89
CA PRO A 594 16.51 -20.20 3.18
C PRO A 594 17.57 -19.86 4.23
N PHE A 595 17.18 -19.82 5.48
CA PHE A 595 18.03 -19.52 6.65
C PHE A 595 18.07 -20.63 7.65
N SER A 596 19.24 -20.76 8.31
CA SER A 596 19.38 -21.48 9.56
C SER A 596 18.88 -20.63 10.74
N PRO A 597 18.64 -21.25 11.93
CA PRO A 597 18.31 -20.50 13.14
C PRO A 597 19.37 -19.45 13.54
N GLU A 598 20.63 -19.70 13.21
CA GLU A 598 21.72 -18.76 13.47
C GLU A 598 21.65 -17.52 12.56
N GLU A 599 21.40 -17.72 11.28
CA GLU A 599 21.24 -16.63 10.32
C GLU A 599 20.00 -15.79 10.61
N LEU A 600 18.90 -16.42 11.01
CA LEU A 600 17.69 -15.72 11.45
C LEU A 600 17.96 -14.88 12.71
N ARG A 601 18.74 -15.40 13.68
CA ARG A 601 19.18 -14.64 14.84
C ARG A 601 20.08 -13.46 14.47
N ALA A 602 20.96 -13.64 13.50
CA ALA A 602 21.80 -12.57 13.00
C ALA A 602 20.98 -11.46 12.32
N LYS A 603 19.96 -11.82 11.53
CA LYS A 603 18.99 -10.87 10.97
C LYS A 603 18.29 -10.09 12.07
N ARG A 604 17.73 -10.77 13.08
CA ARG A 604 17.10 -10.10 14.25
C ARG A 604 18.04 -9.11 14.91
N ASN A 605 19.29 -9.52 15.18
CA ASN A 605 20.27 -8.65 15.80
C ASN A 605 20.61 -7.43 14.94
N SER A 606 20.53 -7.55 13.62
CA SER A 606 20.69 -6.45 12.68
C SER A 606 19.53 -5.45 12.81
N ILE A 607 18.30 -5.94 12.82
CA ILE A 607 17.08 -5.11 12.99
C ILE A 607 17.14 -4.38 14.35
N LEU A 608 17.56 -5.06 15.42
CA LEU A 608 17.69 -4.47 16.76
C LEU A 608 18.74 -3.36 16.88
N LYS A 609 19.54 -3.07 15.82
CA LYS A 609 20.41 -1.89 15.79
C LYS A 609 19.64 -0.60 15.58
N HIS A 610 18.43 -0.68 15.05
CA HIS A 610 17.53 0.45 14.84
C HIS A 610 16.68 0.70 16.09
N GLN A 611 17.32 1.11 17.18
CA GLN A 611 16.73 1.27 18.52
C GLN A 611 15.58 2.28 18.53
N SER A 612 15.69 3.37 17.79
CA SER A 612 14.64 4.40 17.71
C SER A 612 13.31 3.90 17.15
N GLN A 613 13.31 2.68 16.56
CA GLN A 613 12.11 2.05 15.96
C GLN A 613 11.56 0.89 16.81
N MET A 614 12.12 0.65 18.00
CA MET A 614 11.75 -0.51 18.83
C MET A 614 10.68 -0.20 19.88
N GLU A 615 10.44 1.06 20.22
CA GLU A 615 9.56 1.44 21.33
C GLU A 615 8.09 1.64 20.93
N SER A 616 7.80 1.87 19.65
CA SER A 616 6.43 2.01 19.17
C SER A 616 6.18 1.05 18.01
N ALA A 617 5.11 0.27 18.10
CA ALA A 617 4.57 -0.38 16.93
C ALA A 617 3.83 0.70 16.13
N PRO A 618 4.38 1.24 15.03
CA PRO A 618 3.74 2.31 14.25
C PRO A 618 2.56 1.79 13.44
N PHE A 619 2.01 0.64 13.83
CA PHE A 619 1.01 -0.07 13.08
C PHE A 619 -0.37 0.23 13.59
N LEU A 620 -1.23 0.53 12.65
CA LEU A 620 -2.65 0.66 12.85
C LEU A 620 -3.24 -0.72 13.18
N GLY A 621 -3.95 -0.85 14.31
CA GLY A 621 -4.64 -2.05 14.72
C GLY A 621 -4.10 -2.70 16.00
N ASN A 622 -4.63 -3.89 16.31
CA ASN A 622 -4.33 -4.64 17.53
C ASN A 622 -3.04 -5.50 17.46
N ASP A 623 -2.18 -5.28 16.46
CA ASP A 623 -0.93 -6.03 16.33
C ASP A 623 0.19 -5.33 17.09
N GLU A 624 0.43 -5.73 18.34
CA GLU A 624 1.47 -5.21 19.23
C GLU A 624 2.88 -5.76 18.94
N ARG A 625 3.04 -6.62 17.92
CA ARG A 625 4.34 -7.19 17.58
C ARG A 625 5.27 -6.13 17.02
N LEU A 626 6.54 -6.15 17.47
CA LEU A 626 7.60 -5.31 16.93
C LEU A 626 7.98 -5.73 15.50
N PHE A 627 8.64 -4.85 14.75
CA PHE A 627 9.08 -5.11 13.37
C PHE A 627 9.85 -6.43 13.20
N TRP A 628 10.81 -6.70 14.09
CA TRP A 628 11.59 -7.94 14.02
C TRP A 628 10.74 -9.20 14.21
N GLN A 629 9.73 -9.16 15.08
CA GLN A 629 8.81 -10.28 15.31
C GLN A 629 7.98 -10.57 14.06
N ARG A 630 7.44 -9.52 13.44
CA ARG A 630 6.67 -9.65 12.19
C ARG A 630 7.52 -10.15 11.04
N SER A 631 8.75 -9.64 10.91
CA SER A 631 9.69 -10.09 9.88
C SER A 631 10.02 -11.57 10.04
N GLU A 632 10.30 -12.04 11.28
CA GLU A 632 10.53 -13.47 11.53
C GLU A 632 9.30 -14.33 11.24
N ASP A 633 8.12 -13.90 11.70
CA ASP A 633 6.87 -14.64 11.46
C ASP A 633 6.59 -14.78 9.97
N ARG A 634 6.83 -13.75 9.16
CA ARG A 634 6.68 -13.80 7.70
C ARG A 634 7.68 -14.76 7.07
N ASN A 635 8.94 -14.65 7.43
CA ASN A 635 9.98 -15.54 6.89
C ASN A 635 9.75 -17.00 7.28
N ARG A 636 9.26 -17.27 8.50
CA ARG A 636 8.83 -18.61 8.93
C ARG A 636 7.57 -19.06 8.18
N GLY A 637 6.64 -18.16 7.97
CA GLY A 637 5.43 -18.41 7.18
C GLY A 637 5.74 -18.84 5.76
N THR A 638 6.65 -18.13 5.07
CA THR A 638 7.12 -18.51 3.73
C THR A 638 7.76 -19.91 3.74
N ALA A 639 8.63 -20.20 4.70
CA ALA A 639 9.24 -21.53 4.83
C ALA A 639 8.19 -22.63 5.06
N ALA A 640 7.19 -22.38 5.89
CA ALA A 640 6.10 -23.31 6.17
C ALA A 640 5.25 -23.59 4.93
N LEU A 641 5.03 -22.60 4.06
CA LEU A 641 4.33 -22.79 2.79
C LEU A 641 5.11 -23.70 1.83
N TYR A 642 6.43 -23.54 1.74
CA TYR A 642 7.29 -24.43 0.96
C TYR A 642 7.25 -25.87 1.48
N ASP A 643 7.23 -26.07 2.80
CA ASP A 643 7.06 -27.40 3.41
C ASP A 643 5.67 -28.01 3.09
N GLN A 644 4.61 -27.23 3.21
CA GLN A 644 3.23 -27.68 2.91
C GLN A 644 3.05 -28.16 1.47
N VAL A 645 3.69 -27.51 0.51
CA VAL A 645 3.64 -27.95 -0.88
C VAL A 645 4.56 -29.14 -1.18
N GLY A 646 5.33 -29.61 -0.20
CA GLY A 646 6.14 -30.83 -0.25
C GLY A 646 7.59 -30.63 -0.67
N LEU A 647 8.10 -29.40 -0.52
CA LEU A 647 9.52 -29.08 -0.66
C LEU A 647 10.26 -29.26 0.67
N ALA A 648 11.46 -28.68 0.81
CA ALA A 648 12.24 -28.85 2.02
C ALA A 648 11.71 -28.00 3.18
N CYS A 649 11.79 -28.55 4.39
CA CYS A 649 11.50 -27.85 5.61
C CYS A 649 12.69 -26.97 6.02
N TYR A 650 12.53 -25.65 6.00
CA TYR A 650 13.51 -24.67 6.43
C TYR A 650 13.00 -23.89 7.65
N GLU A 651 13.91 -23.32 8.42
CA GLU A 651 13.57 -22.48 9.59
C GLU A 651 12.83 -21.20 9.18
N ALA A 652 13.34 -20.52 8.16
CA ALA A 652 12.81 -19.29 7.62
C ALA A 652 13.32 -19.07 6.18
N MET A 653 12.63 -18.26 5.40
CA MET A 653 13.02 -17.91 4.04
C MET A 653 12.70 -16.44 3.75
N GLU A 654 13.63 -15.73 3.12
CA GLU A 654 13.34 -14.45 2.44
C GLU A 654 13.01 -14.71 0.98
N ALA A 655 12.09 -13.94 0.43
CA ALA A 655 11.53 -14.16 -0.88
C ALA A 655 11.60 -12.91 -1.77
N PHE A 656 11.84 -13.13 -3.06
CA PHE A 656 12.05 -12.07 -4.03
C PHE A 656 11.30 -12.39 -5.33
N VAL A 657 10.84 -11.30 -5.96
CA VAL A 657 10.24 -11.35 -7.31
C VAL A 657 11.08 -10.48 -8.23
N GLU A 658 11.39 -10.97 -9.44
CA GLU A 658 12.13 -10.20 -10.42
C GLU A 658 11.23 -9.15 -11.07
N TYR A 659 11.67 -7.90 -11.10
CA TYR A 659 11.06 -6.86 -11.90
C TYR A 659 11.67 -6.87 -13.31
N VAL A 660 10.84 -7.17 -14.30
CA VAL A 660 11.20 -7.09 -15.71
C VAL A 660 10.52 -5.86 -16.28
N PRO A 661 11.29 -4.82 -16.68
CA PRO A 661 10.72 -3.65 -17.35
C PRO A 661 10.00 -4.06 -18.64
N LEU A 662 8.83 -3.47 -18.89
CA LEU A 662 8.06 -3.65 -20.13
C LEU A 662 8.79 -3.14 -21.36
#